data_a98643dfacfc952a1059a26d106ad392
#
_entry.id   a98643dfacfc952a1059a26d106ad392
#
_cell.length_a   1.000
_cell.length_b   1.000
_cell.length_c   1.000
_cell.angle_alpha   90.00
_cell.angle_beta   90.00
_cell.angle_gamma   90.00
#
_symmetry.space_group_name_H-M   'P 1'
#
loop_
_entity.id
_entity.type
_entity.pdbx_description
1 polymer ?
#
loop_
_entity_poly.entity_id
_entity_poly.type
_entity_poly.pdbx_seq_one_letter_code
_entity_poly.pdbx_strand_id
1 'polypeptide(L)'
;HHRVQAKLEQKMNNYELALKELNFALHLEKEKWKNAKNESIAIIYNEIGMLQAAFGQYVSAVANYNLGLEQVEDFDSKGTSTLKLLKNKSISLNKLGNNDNYKATMETVNLGIKTLDTLKPSFRSTADQLFLIEDAFPLFESGLEAAYQLYASTSDDSLIDLAFRYSEKSKSVLLLEALLEAKATQFANIPNDVLERESELKSEITYLEKQIKNSETDQSDLKDALFTLKEEYRQLVQKLEVDYKSYYDLKYNTTTVSLEVSQKSLSKHQLLISYFYGNKAIYAIALNRGKKEMFRIPIDADLEANIKKVYQMLSDPKSDVVVLGNATYSIYELLLQPILNSGDQKKLIIIPDGLLNYLPFSALNTSPGGIRYLAENHAIGYVNSATLLSELEERQPKEHTILAFAPSFDGTVSVSNPDRGKLLPLPNNKKEVEQILTSFHGRAYIDGEASLRNFKSQLASFGMVHLATHAIFDDTAPEYSYLAFAQNGNAAEDLLYVADLYNLQLDADLVTLSACESGIGDLKRGEGFLSLARGFFYSGAASIASTLWKINDASTTTLMTNFYKNLSKGEAKDVALQNAQIEFLDNNRDNALSHPYYWSAFVISGNTLALSLPYNWIWFILVTLVVLVSGYLYFKTKKGVN
;
A
#
# COMPACT_ATOMS: atom_id res chain seq x y z
N HIS A 1 9.33 -15.94 37.84
CA HIS A 1 9.56 -17.39 37.84
C HIS A 1 8.26 -18.15 37.47
N HIS A 2 7.17 -18.04 38.23
CA HIS A 2 5.91 -18.79 38.03
C HIS A 2 5.30 -18.59 36.61
N ARG A 3 5.31 -17.38 36.05
CA ARG A 3 4.82 -17.13 34.68
C ARG A 3 5.66 -17.85 33.61
N VAL A 4 6.96 -18.00 33.83
CA VAL A 4 7.84 -18.78 32.91
C VAL A 4 7.54 -20.27 33.06
N GLN A 5 7.37 -20.76 34.29
CA GLN A 5 6.99 -22.15 34.54
C GLN A 5 5.65 -22.49 33.89
N ALA A 6 4.65 -21.61 34.03
CA ALA A 6 3.34 -21.80 33.40
C ALA A 6 3.44 -21.94 31.87
N LYS A 7 4.31 -21.15 31.20
CA LYS A 7 4.53 -21.27 29.75
C LYS A 7 5.19 -22.61 29.36
N LEU A 8 6.08 -23.13 30.20
CA LEU A 8 6.66 -24.46 29.98
C LEU A 8 5.61 -25.55 30.13
N GLU A 9 4.81 -25.52 31.20
CA GLU A 9 3.71 -26.47 31.42
C GLU A 9 2.68 -26.43 30.29
N GLN A 10 2.34 -25.24 29.80
CA GLN A 10 1.45 -25.07 28.63
C GLN A 10 2.04 -25.75 27.38
N LYS A 11 3.34 -25.57 27.10
CA LYS A 11 4.01 -26.23 25.98
C LYS A 11 4.03 -27.76 26.13
N MET A 12 4.05 -28.26 27.35
CA MET A 12 3.93 -29.69 27.66
C MET A 12 2.46 -30.18 27.70
N ASN A 13 1.51 -29.32 27.36
CA ASN A 13 0.06 -29.60 27.40
C ASN A 13 -0.50 -29.89 28.80
N ASN A 14 0.16 -29.40 29.85
CA ASN A 14 -0.21 -29.58 31.26
C ASN A 14 -1.06 -28.40 31.74
N TYR A 15 -2.34 -28.35 31.34
CA TYR A 15 -3.26 -27.23 31.64
C TYR A 15 -3.34 -26.91 33.13
N GLU A 16 -3.62 -27.94 33.99
CA GLU A 16 -3.86 -27.74 35.44
C GLU A 16 -2.62 -27.16 36.14
N LEU A 17 -1.42 -27.64 35.78
CA LEU A 17 -0.18 -27.13 36.36
C LEU A 17 0.10 -25.69 35.87
N ALA A 18 -0.09 -25.42 34.60
CA ALA A 18 0.07 -24.07 34.06
C ALA A 18 -0.88 -23.07 34.70
N LEU A 19 -2.16 -23.45 34.88
CA LEU A 19 -3.17 -22.60 35.55
C LEU A 19 -2.84 -22.37 37.02
N LYS A 20 -2.36 -23.41 37.72
CA LYS A 20 -1.92 -23.30 39.12
C LYS A 20 -0.77 -22.30 39.27
N GLU A 21 0.24 -22.37 38.41
CA GLU A 21 1.39 -21.46 38.41
C GLU A 21 0.96 -20.00 38.13
N LEU A 22 0.05 -19.77 37.17
CA LEU A 22 -0.46 -18.42 36.88
C LEU A 22 -1.32 -17.87 38.04
N ASN A 23 -2.17 -18.71 38.68
CA ASN A 23 -2.96 -18.28 39.81
C ASN A 23 -2.08 -17.96 41.04
N PHE A 24 -0.99 -18.68 41.23
CA PHE A 24 -0.01 -18.37 42.25
C PHE A 24 0.70 -17.05 41.98
N ALA A 25 1.14 -16.82 40.72
CA ALA A 25 1.70 -15.54 40.31
C ALA A 25 0.71 -14.36 40.50
N LEU A 26 -0.56 -14.59 40.18
CA LEU A 26 -1.63 -13.61 40.41
C LEU A 26 -1.81 -13.26 41.91
N HIS A 27 -1.78 -14.27 42.77
CA HIS A 27 -1.89 -14.07 44.20
C HIS A 27 -0.72 -13.21 44.72
N LEU A 28 0.53 -13.54 44.33
CA LEU A 28 1.71 -12.78 44.75
C LEU A 28 1.68 -11.32 44.28
N GLU A 29 1.27 -11.07 43.03
CA GLU A 29 1.17 -9.69 42.56
C GLU A 29 0.04 -8.92 43.26
N LYS A 30 -1.09 -9.53 43.56
CA LYS A 30 -2.16 -8.90 44.34
C LYS A 30 -1.71 -8.54 45.74
N GLU A 31 -1.00 -9.41 46.44
CA GLU A 31 -0.42 -9.13 47.75
C GLU A 31 0.59 -7.97 47.68
N LYS A 32 1.51 -8.01 46.72
CA LYS A 32 2.52 -6.96 46.49
C LYS A 32 1.89 -5.58 46.32
N TRP A 33 0.79 -5.48 45.56
CA TRP A 33 0.10 -4.23 45.27
C TRP A 33 -1.09 -3.97 46.24
N LYS A 34 -1.22 -4.75 47.30
CA LYS A 34 -2.30 -4.65 48.30
C LYS A 34 -3.70 -4.58 47.67
N ASN A 35 -3.91 -5.36 46.62
CA ASN A 35 -5.12 -5.39 45.79
C ASN A 35 -5.43 -4.07 45.03
N ALA A 36 -4.50 -3.12 44.96
CA ALA A 36 -4.68 -1.95 44.11
C ALA A 36 -4.63 -2.35 42.62
N LYS A 37 -5.36 -1.63 41.77
CA LYS A 37 -5.33 -1.81 40.30
C LYS A 37 -3.90 -1.63 39.78
N ASN A 38 -3.45 -2.56 38.94
CA ASN A 38 -2.09 -2.57 38.44
C ASN A 38 -1.95 -3.31 37.09
N GLU A 39 -1.11 -2.79 36.20
CA GLU A 39 -0.85 -3.38 34.89
C GLU A 39 -0.24 -4.80 34.98
N SER A 40 0.64 -5.06 35.96
CA SER A 40 1.20 -6.40 36.18
C SER A 40 0.13 -7.45 36.45
N ILE A 41 -0.92 -7.08 37.20
CA ILE A 41 -2.09 -7.93 37.49
C ILE A 41 -2.88 -8.16 36.19
N ALA A 42 -3.08 -7.11 35.38
CA ALA A 42 -3.76 -7.19 34.10
C ALA A 42 -3.05 -8.17 33.12
N ILE A 43 -1.72 -8.11 33.09
CA ILE A 43 -0.91 -9.02 32.26
C ILE A 43 -1.12 -10.48 32.67
N ILE A 44 -1.19 -10.77 33.98
CA ILE A 44 -1.40 -12.16 34.47
C ILE A 44 -2.81 -12.63 34.12
N TYR A 45 -3.84 -11.79 34.28
CA TYR A 45 -5.19 -12.12 33.85
C TYR A 45 -5.24 -12.40 32.33
N ASN A 46 -4.51 -11.62 31.51
CA ASN A 46 -4.39 -11.90 30.09
C ASN A 46 -3.75 -13.28 29.84
N GLU A 47 -2.68 -13.64 30.54
CA GLU A 47 -2.02 -14.95 30.41
C GLU A 47 -2.92 -16.11 30.83
N ILE A 48 -3.72 -15.95 31.92
CA ILE A 48 -4.72 -16.94 32.32
C ILE A 48 -5.79 -17.11 31.23
N GLY A 49 -6.32 -15.99 30.71
CA GLY A 49 -7.30 -16.02 29.63
C GLY A 49 -6.75 -16.68 28.35
N MET A 50 -5.51 -16.40 27.98
CA MET A 50 -4.84 -17.03 26.83
C MET A 50 -4.68 -18.55 27.04
N LEU A 51 -4.28 -18.99 28.23
CA LEU A 51 -4.20 -20.40 28.57
C LEU A 51 -5.57 -21.08 28.42
N GLN A 52 -6.61 -20.49 29.00
CA GLN A 52 -7.98 -21.02 28.92
C GLN A 52 -8.49 -21.08 27.48
N ALA A 53 -8.25 -20.03 26.68
CA ALA A 53 -8.62 -20.00 25.27
C ALA A 53 -7.90 -21.10 24.46
N ALA A 54 -6.61 -21.35 24.74
CA ALA A 54 -5.84 -22.41 24.08
C ALA A 54 -6.43 -23.80 24.33
N PHE A 55 -7.09 -24.00 25.49
CA PHE A 55 -7.77 -25.24 25.85
C PHE A 55 -9.29 -25.21 25.60
N GLY A 56 -9.79 -24.23 24.80
CA GLY A 56 -11.19 -24.15 24.40
C GLY A 56 -12.15 -23.59 25.45
N GLN A 57 -11.67 -23.13 26.60
CA GLN A 57 -12.49 -22.57 27.70
C GLN A 57 -12.77 -21.08 27.46
N TYR A 58 -13.42 -20.73 26.34
CA TYR A 58 -13.57 -19.34 25.90
C TYR A 58 -14.40 -18.48 26.86
N VAL A 59 -15.43 -19.02 27.56
CA VAL A 59 -16.21 -18.26 28.52
C VAL A 59 -15.34 -17.80 29.70
N SER A 60 -14.53 -18.71 30.25
CA SER A 60 -13.60 -18.40 31.35
C SER A 60 -12.51 -17.44 30.88
N ALA A 61 -12.02 -17.59 29.63
CA ALA A 61 -11.05 -16.70 29.05
C ALA A 61 -11.58 -15.26 28.97
N VAL A 62 -12.80 -15.08 28.44
CA VAL A 62 -13.46 -13.76 28.35
C VAL A 62 -13.64 -13.13 29.73
N ALA A 63 -14.03 -13.92 30.78
CA ALA A 63 -14.13 -13.44 32.15
C ALA A 63 -12.78 -12.92 32.67
N ASN A 64 -11.69 -13.66 32.45
CA ASN A 64 -10.35 -13.21 32.86
C ASN A 64 -9.86 -11.98 32.09
N TYR A 65 -10.14 -11.85 30.78
CA TYR A 65 -9.83 -10.64 30.04
C TYR A 65 -10.59 -9.42 30.58
N ASN A 66 -11.86 -9.58 31.00
CA ASN A 66 -12.63 -8.52 31.67
C ASN A 66 -11.97 -8.09 32.98
N LEU A 67 -11.60 -9.05 33.84
CA LEU A 67 -10.88 -8.77 35.09
C LEU A 67 -9.54 -8.06 34.83
N GLY A 68 -8.83 -8.42 33.73
CA GLY A 68 -7.63 -7.74 33.30
C GLY A 68 -7.90 -6.30 32.86
N LEU A 69 -8.98 -6.06 32.11
CA LEU A 69 -9.36 -4.71 31.66
C LEU A 69 -9.73 -3.80 32.84
N GLU A 70 -10.39 -4.32 33.87
CA GLU A 70 -10.70 -3.59 35.12
C GLU A 70 -9.43 -3.08 35.82
N GLN A 71 -8.29 -3.81 35.69
CA GLN A 71 -7.02 -3.42 36.30
C GLN A 71 -6.37 -2.21 35.64
N VAL A 72 -6.73 -1.89 34.40
CA VAL A 72 -6.11 -0.82 33.57
C VAL A 72 -7.10 0.29 33.23
N GLU A 73 -8.31 0.26 33.76
CA GLU A 73 -9.39 1.22 33.47
C GLU A 73 -9.03 2.66 33.88
N ASP A 74 -8.39 2.81 35.04
CA ASP A 74 -8.12 4.10 35.71
C ASP A 74 -6.78 4.75 35.23
N PHE A 75 -6.04 4.11 34.33
CA PHE A 75 -4.79 4.66 33.82
C PHE A 75 -5.06 5.58 32.64
N ASP A 76 -4.59 6.82 32.68
CA ASP A 76 -4.70 7.82 31.61
C ASP A 76 -4.00 7.37 30.30
N SER A 77 -2.97 6.55 30.42
CA SER A 77 -2.32 5.92 29.28
C SER A 77 -2.83 4.50 29.10
N LYS A 78 -3.77 4.30 28.18
CA LYS A 78 -4.13 2.95 27.73
C LYS A 78 -2.92 2.31 27.07
N GLY A 79 -2.24 1.44 27.81
CA GLY A 79 -1.00 0.80 27.39
C GLY A 79 -1.23 -0.34 26.37
N THR A 80 -0.12 -0.90 25.88
CA THR A 80 -0.13 -2.09 25.02
C THR A 80 -0.82 -3.29 25.66
N SER A 81 -0.85 -3.37 26.99
CA SER A 81 -1.56 -4.40 27.77
C SER A 81 -3.08 -4.33 27.55
N THR A 82 -3.67 -3.14 27.47
CA THR A 82 -5.10 -2.96 27.15
C THR A 82 -5.40 -3.47 25.74
N LEU A 83 -4.57 -3.12 24.75
CA LEU A 83 -4.75 -3.57 23.38
C LEU A 83 -4.68 -5.10 23.28
N LYS A 84 -3.72 -5.75 23.98
CA LYS A 84 -3.58 -7.21 24.02
C LYS A 84 -4.79 -7.90 24.64
N LEU A 85 -5.32 -7.36 25.73
CA LEU A 85 -6.54 -7.88 26.38
C LEU A 85 -7.74 -7.79 25.45
N LEU A 86 -7.96 -6.65 24.80
CA LEU A 86 -9.08 -6.44 23.86
C LEU A 86 -8.97 -7.36 22.64
N LYS A 87 -7.76 -7.51 22.08
CA LYS A 87 -7.48 -8.44 20.99
C LYS A 87 -7.86 -9.88 21.39
N ASN A 88 -7.35 -10.38 22.50
CA ASN A 88 -7.56 -11.76 22.92
C ASN A 88 -9.02 -12.01 23.31
N LYS A 89 -9.69 -11.01 23.93
CA LYS A 89 -11.13 -11.05 24.24
C LYS A 89 -11.95 -11.16 22.94
N SER A 90 -11.68 -10.33 21.93
CA SER A 90 -12.41 -10.34 20.66
C SER A 90 -12.30 -11.69 19.94
N ILE A 91 -11.11 -12.29 19.92
CA ILE A 91 -10.87 -13.62 19.35
C ILE A 91 -11.70 -14.69 20.10
N SER A 92 -11.73 -14.63 21.43
CA SER A 92 -12.45 -15.62 22.24
C SER A 92 -13.96 -15.47 22.13
N LEU A 93 -14.48 -14.25 22.05
CA LEU A 93 -15.91 -13.98 21.78
C LEU A 93 -16.35 -14.55 20.42
N ASN A 94 -15.57 -14.38 19.38
CA ASN A 94 -15.84 -14.98 18.07
C ASN A 94 -15.89 -16.53 18.13
N LYS A 95 -15.05 -17.14 18.98
CA LYS A 95 -15.05 -18.61 19.16
C LYS A 95 -16.29 -19.13 19.89
N LEU A 96 -16.91 -18.30 20.74
CA LEU A 96 -18.19 -18.63 21.36
C LEU A 96 -19.34 -18.66 20.36
N GLY A 97 -19.23 -17.90 19.26
CA GLY A 97 -20.28 -17.81 18.25
C GLY A 97 -21.54 -17.10 18.78
N ASN A 98 -22.63 -17.16 18.04
CA ASN A 98 -23.94 -16.52 18.21
C ASN A 98 -23.93 -14.98 18.06
N ASN A 99 -25.11 -14.42 17.81
CA ASN A 99 -25.28 -13.02 17.48
C ASN A 99 -24.88 -12.06 18.62
N ASP A 100 -25.11 -12.42 19.87
CA ASP A 100 -24.79 -11.57 21.02
C ASP A 100 -23.26 -11.49 21.22
N ASN A 101 -22.56 -12.62 21.07
CA ASN A 101 -21.10 -12.65 21.16
C ASN A 101 -20.46 -11.90 19.97
N TYR A 102 -21.02 -11.97 18.75
CA TYR A 102 -20.54 -11.19 17.61
C TYR A 102 -20.74 -9.67 17.83
N LYS A 103 -21.86 -9.22 18.42
CA LYS A 103 -22.05 -7.82 18.82
C LYS A 103 -21.02 -7.39 19.87
N ALA A 104 -20.82 -8.21 20.91
CA ALA A 104 -19.81 -7.96 21.93
C ALA A 104 -18.37 -7.94 21.36
N THR A 105 -18.10 -8.76 20.33
CA THR A 105 -16.84 -8.69 19.58
C THR A 105 -16.66 -7.34 18.92
N MET A 106 -17.65 -6.84 18.18
CA MET A 106 -17.56 -5.55 17.49
C MET A 106 -17.39 -4.38 18.47
N GLU A 107 -18.07 -4.38 19.62
CA GLU A 107 -17.86 -3.40 20.70
C GLU A 107 -16.42 -3.45 21.23
N THR A 108 -15.90 -4.66 21.46
CA THR A 108 -14.52 -4.88 21.92
C THR A 108 -13.50 -4.39 20.88
N VAL A 109 -13.75 -4.67 19.60
CA VAL A 109 -12.90 -4.22 18.47
C VAL A 109 -12.93 -2.69 18.37
N ASN A 110 -14.07 -2.05 18.47
CA ASN A 110 -14.19 -0.58 18.46
C ASN A 110 -13.37 0.07 19.58
N LEU A 111 -13.39 -0.51 20.77
CA LEU A 111 -12.57 -0.05 21.90
C LEU A 111 -11.07 -0.29 21.62
N GLY A 112 -10.73 -1.44 21.04
CA GLY A 112 -9.36 -1.77 20.65
C GLY A 112 -8.80 -0.81 19.60
N ILE A 113 -9.58 -0.45 18.57
CA ILE A 113 -9.20 0.54 17.55
C ILE A 113 -8.97 1.91 18.21
N LYS A 114 -9.86 2.35 19.08
CA LYS A 114 -9.67 3.61 19.82
C LYS A 114 -8.38 3.59 20.67
N THR A 115 -8.09 2.48 21.32
CA THR A 115 -6.84 2.29 22.06
C THR A 115 -5.63 2.34 21.15
N LEU A 116 -5.68 1.68 19.99
CA LEU A 116 -4.61 1.69 18.99
C LEU A 116 -4.36 3.11 18.48
N ASP A 117 -5.40 3.87 18.10
CA ASP A 117 -5.29 5.26 17.64
C ASP A 117 -4.65 6.16 18.71
N THR A 118 -4.89 5.91 19.99
CA THR A 118 -4.26 6.64 21.11
C THR A 118 -2.79 6.25 21.30
N LEU A 119 -2.42 4.99 21.01
CA LEU A 119 -1.06 4.48 21.20
C LEU A 119 -0.11 4.89 20.06
N LYS A 120 -0.61 4.98 18.81
CA LYS A 120 0.19 5.24 17.61
C LYS A 120 1.17 6.41 17.77
N PRO A 121 0.78 7.61 18.24
CA PRO A 121 1.71 8.74 18.36
C PRO A 121 2.89 8.49 19.32
N SER A 122 2.79 7.49 20.22
CA SER A 122 3.84 7.12 21.15
C SER A 122 4.94 6.25 20.51
N PHE A 123 4.65 5.62 19.38
CA PHE A 123 5.58 4.77 18.63
C PHE A 123 6.18 5.58 17.47
N ARG A 124 7.40 6.05 17.64
CA ARG A 124 8.04 7.03 16.72
C ARG A 124 8.88 6.40 15.62
N SER A 125 9.39 5.17 15.82
CA SER A 125 10.12 4.47 14.76
C SER A 125 9.17 3.71 13.86
N THR A 126 9.45 3.68 12.55
CA THR A 126 8.70 2.88 11.57
C THR A 126 8.62 1.41 11.97
N ALA A 127 9.71 0.85 12.52
CA ALA A 127 9.74 -0.54 12.98
C ALA A 127 8.78 -0.79 14.15
N ASP A 128 8.72 0.13 15.13
CA ASP A 128 7.81 0.01 16.27
C ASP A 128 6.35 0.18 15.83
N GLN A 129 6.08 1.08 14.89
CA GLN A 129 4.73 1.26 14.32
C GLN A 129 4.29 0.02 13.54
N LEU A 130 5.16 -0.56 12.71
CA LEU A 130 4.89 -1.83 12.02
C LEU A 130 4.59 -2.95 13.00
N PHE A 131 5.39 -3.09 14.06
CA PHE A 131 5.15 -4.08 15.11
C PHE A 131 3.78 -3.89 15.78
N LEU A 132 3.40 -2.65 16.10
CA LEU A 132 2.11 -2.33 16.70
C LEU A 132 0.94 -2.70 15.77
N ILE A 133 1.06 -2.41 14.46
CA ILE A 133 0.05 -2.72 13.44
C ILE A 133 -0.08 -4.24 13.29
N GLU A 134 1.02 -4.97 13.17
CA GLU A 134 1.03 -6.43 13.07
C GLU A 134 0.44 -7.10 14.31
N ASP A 135 0.77 -6.61 15.53
CA ASP A 135 0.19 -7.13 16.77
C ASP A 135 -1.33 -6.86 16.87
N ALA A 136 -1.80 -5.74 16.31
CA ALA A 136 -3.22 -5.39 16.30
C ALA A 136 -4.02 -6.09 15.18
N PHE A 137 -3.38 -6.65 14.16
CA PHE A 137 -4.05 -7.22 12.98
C PHE A 137 -5.15 -8.25 13.30
N PRO A 138 -4.97 -9.20 14.25
CA PRO A 138 -6.02 -10.15 14.63
C PRO A 138 -7.26 -9.50 15.26
N LEU A 139 -7.13 -8.28 15.80
CA LEU A 139 -8.29 -7.51 16.30
C LEU A 139 -9.21 -7.10 15.14
N PHE A 140 -8.63 -6.59 14.03
CA PHE A 140 -9.39 -6.25 12.82
C PHE A 140 -10.03 -7.48 12.18
N GLU A 141 -9.28 -8.59 12.07
CA GLU A 141 -9.82 -9.87 11.60
C GLU A 141 -11.02 -10.32 12.44
N SER A 142 -10.95 -10.17 13.77
CA SER A 142 -12.08 -10.50 14.67
C SER A 142 -13.30 -9.64 14.40
N GLY A 143 -13.12 -8.36 14.10
CA GLY A 143 -14.20 -7.44 13.75
C GLY A 143 -14.87 -7.82 12.42
N LEU A 144 -14.06 -8.14 11.41
CA LEU A 144 -14.54 -8.57 10.09
C LEU A 144 -15.31 -9.89 10.16
N GLU A 145 -14.80 -10.90 10.91
CA GLU A 145 -15.51 -12.17 11.10
C GLU A 145 -16.86 -11.94 11.79
N ALA A 146 -16.90 -11.16 12.87
CA ALA A 146 -18.14 -10.88 13.59
C ALA A 146 -19.16 -10.14 12.72
N ALA A 147 -18.71 -9.12 11.95
CA ALA A 147 -19.57 -8.38 11.04
C ALA A 147 -20.12 -9.28 9.93
N TYR A 148 -19.27 -10.15 9.34
CA TYR A 148 -19.71 -11.11 8.32
C TYR A 148 -20.74 -12.10 8.86
N GLN A 149 -20.52 -12.70 10.02
CA GLN A 149 -21.43 -13.69 10.61
C GLN A 149 -22.81 -13.07 10.95
N LEU A 150 -22.81 -11.84 11.46
CA LEU A 150 -24.06 -11.09 11.67
C LEU A 150 -24.74 -10.73 10.35
N TYR A 151 -23.98 -10.23 9.36
CA TYR A 151 -24.51 -9.93 8.03
C TYR A 151 -25.16 -11.17 7.39
N ALA A 152 -24.49 -12.32 7.42
CA ALA A 152 -24.99 -13.57 6.88
C ALA A 152 -26.28 -14.04 7.57
N SER A 153 -26.48 -13.74 8.87
CA SER A 153 -27.65 -14.13 9.64
C SER A 153 -28.81 -13.12 9.60
N THR A 154 -28.51 -11.82 9.38
CA THR A 154 -29.51 -10.74 9.51
C THR A 154 -29.78 -10.01 8.19
N SER A 155 -28.88 -10.11 7.21
CA SER A 155 -28.89 -9.32 5.97
C SER A 155 -28.90 -7.80 6.23
N ASP A 156 -28.29 -7.35 7.32
CA ASP A 156 -28.16 -5.93 7.65
C ASP A 156 -26.95 -5.32 6.95
N ASP A 157 -27.20 -4.55 5.91
CA ASP A 157 -26.18 -3.90 5.09
C ASP A 157 -25.29 -2.90 5.86
N SER A 158 -25.71 -2.41 7.03
CA SER A 158 -24.88 -1.53 7.87
C SER A 158 -23.62 -2.23 8.39
N LEU A 159 -23.66 -3.57 8.46
CA LEU A 159 -22.53 -4.40 8.87
C LEU A 159 -21.42 -4.42 7.81
N ILE A 160 -21.76 -4.21 6.54
CA ILE A 160 -20.77 -4.04 5.46
C ILE A 160 -20.00 -2.72 5.65
N ASP A 161 -20.69 -1.64 6.04
CA ASP A 161 -20.06 -0.34 6.34
C ASP A 161 -19.06 -0.46 7.49
N LEU A 162 -19.44 -1.22 8.51
CA LEU A 162 -18.58 -1.46 9.67
C LEU A 162 -17.37 -2.33 9.30
N ALA A 163 -17.59 -3.40 8.53
CA ALA A 163 -16.53 -4.26 8.01
C ALA A 163 -15.53 -3.48 7.13
N PHE A 164 -16.04 -2.61 6.24
CA PHE A 164 -15.23 -1.73 5.42
C PHE A 164 -14.35 -0.81 6.30
N ARG A 165 -14.91 -0.20 7.33
CA ARG A 165 -14.15 0.63 8.27
C ARG A 165 -13.04 -0.17 8.98
N TYR A 166 -13.29 -1.41 9.39
CA TYR A 166 -12.27 -2.26 10.01
C TYR A 166 -11.15 -2.58 9.03
N SER A 167 -11.51 -2.91 7.79
CA SER A 167 -10.54 -3.16 6.72
C SER A 167 -9.69 -1.92 6.42
N GLU A 168 -10.30 -0.75 6.27
CA GLU A 168 -9.58 0.51 6.00
C GLU A 168 -8.64 0.91 7.15
N LYS A 169 -9.07 0.77 8.40
CA LYS A 169 -8.25 1.07 9.58
C LYS A 169 -7.02 0.16 9.72
N SER A 170 -7.02 -0.99 9.09
CA SER A 170 -5.89 -1.94 9.11
C SER A 170 -4.89 -1.72 7.98
N LYS A 171 -5.16 -0.80 7.01
CA LYS A 171 -4.40 -0.69 5.77
C LYS A 171 -3.64 0.61 5.63
N SER A 172 -2.45 0.51 5.06
CA SER A 172 -1.62 1.66 4.61
C SER A 172 -1.44 2.75 5.65
N VAL A 173 -1.34 2.37 6.90
CA VAL A 173 -1.28 3.30 8.03
C VAL A 173 -0.06 4.21 7.90
N LEU A 174 1.11 3.63 7.64
CA LEU A 174 2.37 4.39 7.52
C LEU A 174 2.39 5.28 6.27
N LEU A 175 1.89 4.76 5.14
CA LEU A 175 1.86 5.54 3.90
C LEU A 175 0.89 6.71 4.03
N LEU A 176 -0.27 6.51 4.63
CA LEU A 176 -1.24 7.58 4.87
C LEU A 176 -0.67 8.62 5.84
N GLU A 177 -0.02 8.20 6.93
CA GLU A 177 0.62 9.13 7.88
C GLU A 177 1.68 9.99 7.20
N ALA A 178 2.50 9.43 6.32
CA ALA A 178 3.50 10.19 5.58
C ALA A 178 2.88 11.22 4.61
N LEU A 179 1.82 10.85 3.90
CA LEU A 179 1.08 11.78 3.06
C LEU A 179 0.42 12.90 3.87
N LEU A 180 -0.15 12.57 5.02
CA LEU A 180 -0.75 13.55 5.93
C LEU A 180 0.32 14.45 6.57
N GLU A 181 1.51 13.94 6.87
CA GLU A 181 2.65 14.73 7.34
C GLU A 181 3.08 15.73 6.26
N ALA A 182 3.24 15.29 5.01
CA ALA A 182 3.57 16.18 3.90
C ALA A 182 2.49 17.26 3.68
N LYS A 183 1.21 16.89 3.79
CA LYS A 183 0.07 17.84 3.74
C LYS A 183 0.10 18.79 4.94
N ALA A 184 0.43 18.30 6.13
CA ALA A 184 0.52 19.11 7.34
C ALA A 184 1.65 20.16 7.24
N THR A 185 2.82 19.80 6.74
CA THR A 185 3.92 20.75 6.51
C THR A 185 3.54 21.85 5.52
N GLN A 186 2.78 21.50 4.49
CA GLN A 186 2.34 22.47 3.47
C GLN A 186 1.26 23.45 3.97
N PHE A 187 0.34 23.02 4.83
CA PHE A 187 -0.86 23.78 5.20
C PHE A 187 -0.89 24.31 6.64
N ALA A 188 0.06 23.92 7.50
CA ALA A 188 0.08 24.33 8.90
C ALA A 188 0.72 25.71 9.15
N ASN A 189 1.06 26.48 8.11
CA ASN A 189 1.75 27.77 8.20
C ASN A 189 3.04 27.73 9.04
N ILE A 190 3.83 26.67 8.88
CA ILE A 190 5.12 26.51 9.52
C ILE A 190 6.12 27.45 8.84
N PRO A 191 6.99 28.18 9.58
CA PRO A 191 8.02 29.02 8.99
C PRO A 191 8.99 28.22 8.11
N ASN A 192 9.42 28.82 7.00
CA ASN A 192 10.29 28.13 6.02
C ASN A 192 11.61 27.68 6.61
N ASP A 193 12.22 28.45 7.52
CA ASP A 193 13.47 28.09 8.20
C ASP A 193 13.34 26.80 9.04
N VAL A 194 12.17 26.57 9.62
CA VAL A 194 11.86 25.34 10.36
C VAL A 194 11.71 24.14 9.42
N LEU A 195 11.04 24.34 8.28
CA LEU A 195 10.88 23.29 7.24
C LEU A 195 12.23 22.97 6.58
N GLU A 196 13.07 23.98 6.32
CA GLU A 196 14.43 23.78 5.81
C GLU A 196 15.27 22.96 6.79
N ARG A 197 15.20 23.30 8.09
CA ARG A 197 15.94 22.54 9.12
C ARG A 197 15.43 21.10 9.24
N GLU A 198 14.14 20.86 9.13
CA GLU A 198 13.57 19.50 9.12
C GLU A 198 14.12 18.69 7.93
N SER A 199 14.13 19.28 6.74
CA SER A 199 14.64 18.65 5.51
C SER A 199 16.15 18.35 5.59
N GLU A 200 16.94 19.29 6.15
CA GLU A 200 18.38 19.10 6.39
C GLU A 200 18.62 17.92 7.32
N LEU A 201 17.96 17.88 8.49
CA LEU A 201 18.11 16.79 9.46
C LEU A 201 17.75 15.42 8.87
N LYS A 202 16.65 15.33 8.14
CA LYS A 202 16.25 14.09 7.43
C LYS A 202 17.34 13.65 6.44
N SER A 203 17.91 14.59 5.70
CA SER A 203 18.96 14.31 4.70
C SER A 203 20.28 13.88 5.36
N GLU A 204 20.69 14.55 6.42
CA GLU A 204 21.91 14.21 7.20
C GLU A 204 21.78 12.83 7.87
N ILE A 205 20.62 12.53 8.47
CA ILE A 205 20.31 11.21 9.06
C ILE A 205 20.45 10.13 7.99
N THR A 206 19.77 10.29 6.84
CA THR A 206 19.81 9.33 5.73
C THR A 206 21.25 9.14 5.21
N TYR A 207 22.02 10.22 5.12
CA TYR A 207 23.42 10.16 4.71
C TYR A 207 24.29 9.34 5.68
N LEU A 208 24.18 9.59 6.99
CA LEU A 208 24.94 8.84 7.99
C LEU A 208 24.53 7.37 8.07
N GLU A 209 23.23 7.06 7.94
CA GLU A 209 22.74 5.68 7.88
C GLU A 209 23.37 4.91 6.72
N LYS A 210 23.48 5.54 5.53
CA LYS A 210 24.16 4.96 4.37
C LYS A 210 25.65 4.77 4.63
N GLN A 211 26.32 5.74 5.23
CA GLN A 211 27.74 5.64 5.57
C GLN A 211 27.99 4.47 6.52
N ILE A 212 27.17 4.31 7.55
CA ILE A 212 27.26 3.21 8.52
C ILE A 212 27.06 1.88 7.82
N LYS A 213 26.06 1.76 6.94
CA LYS A 213 25.78 0.50 6.21
C LYS A 213 26.92 0.10 5.27
N ASN A 214 27.57 1.07 4.62
CA ASN A 214 28.61 0.83 3.62
C ASN A 214 30.03 0.75 4.20
N SER A 215 30.21 1.01 5.50
CA SER A 215 31.52 1.01 6.16
C SER A 215 31.81 -0.37 6.77
N GLU A 216 33.01 -0.90 6.48
CA GLU A 216 33.55 -2.13 7.08
C GLU A 216 34.41 -1.85 8.34
N THR A 217 34.64 -0.57 8.68
CA THR A 217 35.52 -0.15 9.80
C THR A 217 34.72 0.17 11.07
N ASP A 218 35.41 0.51 12.14
CA ASP A 218 34.79 0.98 13.39
C ASP A 218 33.85 2.18 13.13
N GLN A 219 32.60 2.02 13.53
CA GLN A 219 31.49 2.92 13.22
C GLN A 219 31.04 3.73 14.46
N SER A 220 31.83 3.71 15.56
CA SER A 220 31.42 4.34 16.82
C SER A 220 31.08 5.83 16.63
N ASP A 221 31.98 6.59 16.03
CA ASP A 221 31.79 8.05 15.83
C ASP A 221 30.60 8.37 14.92
N LEU A 222 30.36 7.55 13.87
CA LEU A 222 29.23 7.72 12.97
C LEU A 222 27.89 7.40 13.67
N LYS A 223 27.88 6.38 14.55
CA LYS A 223 26.69 6.02 15.34
C LYS A 223 26.36 7.10 16.37
N ASP A 224 27.37 7.69 17.01
CA ASP A 224 27.19 8.78 17.98
C ASP A 224 26.67 10.05 17.27
N ALA A 225 27.19 10.36 16.09
CA ALA A 225 26.71 11.47 15.27
C ALA A 225 25.25 11.22 14.82
N LEU A 226 24.93 10.00 14.34
CA LEU A 226 23.59 9.61 13.96
C LEU A 226 22.61 9.71 15.14
N PHE A 227 23.00 9.26 16.32
CA PHE A 227 22.18 9.37 17.53
C PHE A 227 21.88 10.83 17.84
N THR A 228 22.89 11.71 17.76
CA THR A 228 22.72 13.15 18.02
C THR A 228 21.73 13.79 17.05
N LEU A 229 21.85 13.52 15.72
CA LEU A 229 20.93 14.04 14.71
C LEU A 229 19.51 13.51 14.87
N LYS A 230 19.36 12.23 15.21
CA LYS A 230 18.03 11.64 15.49
C LYS A 230 17.36 12.27 16.71
N GLU A 231 18.15 12.60 17.74
CA GLU A 231 17.64 13.28 18.93
C GLU A 231 17.23 14.73 18.61
N GLU A 232 18.02 15.46 17.81
CA GLU A 232 17.68 16.80 17.36
C GLU A 232 16.40 16.80 16.49
N TYR A 233 16.30 15.87 15.54
CA TYR A 233 15.10 15.69 14.73
C TYR A 233 13.87 15.39 15.60
N ARG A 234 14.02 14.51 16.60
CA ARG A 234 12.95 14.19 17.54
C ARG A 234 12.46 15.41 18.30
N GLN A 235 13.38 16.27 18.75
CA GLN A 235 13.05 17.50 19.48
C GLN A 235 12.34 18.50 18.56
N LEU A 236 12.80 18.63 17.30
CA LEU A 236 12.15 19.48 16.30
C LEU A 236 10.71 19.04 16.03
N VAL A 237 10.49 17.75 15.78
CA VAL A 237 9.13 17.21 15.56
C VAL A 237 8.24 17.43 16.78
N GLN A 238 8.76 17.20 17.99
CA GLN A 238 8.00 17.45 19.22
C GLN A 238 7.62 18.94 19.35
N LYS A 239 8.50 19.85 18.98
CA LYS A 239 8.23 21.29 18.97
C LYS A 239 7.16 21.62 17.93
N LEU A 240 7.23 21.07 16.71
CA LEU A 240 6.21 21.23 15.68
C LEU A 240 4.82 20.77 16.16
N GLU A 241 4.77 19.62 16.82
CA GLU A 241 3.52 19.06 17.35
C GLU A 241 2.89 19.90 18.48
N VAL A 242 3.71 20.59 19.27
CA VAL A 242 3.23 21.46 20.36
C VAL A 242 2.88 22.86 19.86
N ASP A 243 3.75 23.47 19.05
CA ASP A 243 3.63 24.86 18.64
C ASP A 243 2.60 25.04 17.49
N TYR A 244 2.40 24.00 16.67
CA TYR A 244 1.51 24.01 15.50
C TYR A 244 0.41 22.95 15.62
N LYS A 245 -0.66 23.28 16.32
CA LYS A 245 -1.79 22.37 16.52
C LYS A 245 -2.36 21.81 15.21
N SER A 246 -2.46 22.63 14.17
CA SER A 246 -2.94 22.19 12.84
C SER A 246 -2.01 21.15 12.20
N TYR A 247 -0.70 21.24 12.43
CA TYR A 247 0.25 20.21 12.02
C TYR A 247 -0.04 18.87 12.71
N TYR A 248 -0.20 18.90 14.04
CA TYR A 248 -0.53 17.71 14.83
C TYR A 248 -1.86 17.09 14.38
N ASP A 249 -2.92 17.91 14.28
CA ASP A 249 -4.26 17.46 13.92
C ASP A 249 -4.31 16.85 12.50
N LEU A 250 -3.55 17.39 11.55
CA LEU A 250 -3.45 16.84 10.19
C LEU A 250 -2.60 15.57 10.14
N LYS A 251 -1.41 15.59 10.76
CA LYS A 251 -0.47 14.46 10.76
C LYS A 251 -1.07 13.19 11.37
N TYR A 252 -1.78 13.34 12.49
CA TYR A 252 -2.38 12.22 13.21
C TYR A 252 -3.87 12.01 12.91
N ASN A 253 -4.35 12.53 11.78
CA ASN A 253 -5.72 12.29 11.36
C ASN A 253 -5.93 10.81 11.06
N THR A 254 -6.56 10.08 11.97
CA THR A 254 -6.86 8.66 11.82
C THR A 254 -8.21 8.39 11.15
N THR A 255 -8.87 9.41 10.62
CA THR A 255 -10.16 9.26 9.97
C THR A 255 -9.99 8.52 8.64
N THR A 256 -10.73 7.43 8.48
CA THR A 256 -10.79 6.69 7.21
C THR A 256 -12.00 7.15 6.40
N VAL A 257 -11.89 7.09 5.08
CA VAL A 257 -13.02 7.35 4.19
C VAL A 257 -14.17 6.41 4.50
N SER A 258 -15.41 6.91 4.52
CA SER A 258 -16.58 6.03 4.69
C SER A 258 -16.88 5.25 3.41
N LEU A 259 -17.53 4.09 3.55
CA LEU A 259 -17.98 3.31 2.40
C LEU A 259 -18.88 4.14 1.49
N GLU A 260 -19.77 4.95 2.05
CA GLU A 260 -20.69 5.80 1.28
C GLU A 260 -19.93 6.84 0.42
N VAL A 261 -18.89 7.47 0.95
CA VAL A 261 -18.05 8.41 0.19
C VAL A 261 -17.32 7.68 -0.92
N SER A 262 -16.68 6.54 -0.62
CA SER A 262 -16.01 5.70 -1.61
C SER A 262 -16.98 5.23 -2.72
N GLN A 263 -18.21 4.86 -2.36
CA GLN A 263 -19.24 4.43 -3.31
C GLN A 263 -19.68 5.58 -4.24
N LYS A 264 -19.80 6.79 -3.71
CA LYS A 264 -20.20 7.99 -4.48
C LYS A 264 -19.11 8.46 -5.45
N SER A 265 -17.83 8.24 -5.15
CA SER A 265 -16.71 8.61 -6.03
C SER A 265 -16.63 7.69 -7.26
N LEU A 266 -17.15 6.45 -7.19
CA LEU A 266 -17.09 5.50 -8.28
C LEU A 266 -17.91 5.93 -9.50
N SER A 267 -17.38 5.71 -10.69
CA SER A 267 -18.13 5.88 -11.95
C SER A 267 -19.16 4.74 -12.15
N LYS A 268 -20.10 4.90 -13.11
CA LYS A 268 -21.17 3.93 -13.36
C LYS A 268 -20.67 2.51 -13.64
N HIS A 269 -19.55 2.37 -14.35
CA HIS A 269 -19.01 1.07 -14.79
C HIS A 269 -17.77 0.65 -14.01
N GLN A 270 -17.61 1.18 -12.81
CA GLN A 270 -16.47 0.93 -11.93
C GLN A 270 -16.88 0.09 -10.73
N LEU A 271 -16.04 -0.86 -10.36
CA LEU A 271 -16.17 -1.71 -9.19
C LEU A 271 -14.91 -1.60 -8.35
N LEU A 272 -15.05 -1.25 -7.08
CA LEU A 272 -13.98 -1.31 -6.10
C LEU A 272 -14.11 -2.62 -5.31
N ILE A 273 -13.02 -3.37 -5.20
CA ILE A 273 -12.94 -4.60 -4.44
C ILE A 273 -11.82 -4.47 -3.42
N SER A 274 -12.20 -4.39 -2.14
CA SER A 274 -11.26 -4.33 -1.02
C SER A 274 -11.13 -5.71 -0.38
N TYR A 275 -9.95 -6.32 -0.47
CA TYR A 275 -9.63 -7.59 0.17
C TYR A 275 -8.95 -7.34 1.53
N PHE A 276 -9.31 -8.11 2.52
CA PHE A 276 -8.61 -8.25 3.79
C PHE A 276 -8.15 -9.71 3.93
N TYR A 277 -6.84 -9.93 3.97
CA TYR A 277 -6.24 -11.26 4.02
C TYR A 277 -6.01 -11.69 5.47
N GLY A 278 -7.01 -12.32 6.07
CA GLY A 278 -6.94 -12.84 7.44
C GLY A 278 -6.08 -14.10 7.58
N ASN A 279 -6.08 -14.68 8.77
CA ASN A 279 -5.39 -15.96 9.02
C ASN A 279 -6.22 -17.19 8.58
N LYS A 280 -7.55 -17.06 8.50
CA LYS A 280 -8.47 -18.16 8.21
C LYS A 280 -9.36 -17.91 7.00
N ALA A 281 -9.54 -16.68 6.63
CA ALA A 281 -10.38 -16.30 5.51
C ALA A 281 -9.89 -14.97 4.91
N ILE A 282 -10.13 -14.84 3.61
CA ILE A 282 -10.09 -13.56 2.91
C ILE A 282 -11.49 -12.97 2.95
N TYR A 283 -11.62 -11.72 3.39
CA TYR A 283 -12.87 -10.97 3.32
C TYR A 283 -12.77 -10.02 2.13
N ALA A 284 -13.73 -10.11 1.20
CA ALA A 284 -13.81 -9.21 0.07
C ALA A 284 -15.04 -8.32 0.23
N ILE A 285 -14.85 -7.00 0.15
CA ILE A 285 -15.93 -6.02 0.14
C ILE A 285 -15.96 -5.39 -1.23
N ALA A 286 -17.05 -5.61 -1.96
CA ALA A 286 -17.25 -5.16 -3.32
C ALA A 286 -18.25 -4.01 -3.37
N LEU A 287 -17.86 -2.89 -3.97
CA LEU A 287 -18.64 -1.65 -4.05
C LEU A 287 -18.77 -1.21 -5.50
N ASN A 288 -19.98 -0.98 -5.97
CA ASN A 288 -20.24 -0.14 -7.12
C ASN A 288 -21.20 0.99 -6.73
N ARG A 289 -21.52 1.88 -7.66
CA ARG A 289 -22.34 3.07 -7.38
C ARG A 289 -23.70 2.80 -6.74
N GLY A 290 -24.26 1.59 -6.94
CA GLY A 290 -25.61 1.22 -6.48
C GLY A 290 -25.68 0.02 -5.53
N LYS A 291 -24.60 -0.71 -5.35
CA LYS A 291 -24.60 -1.98 -4.60
C LYS A 291 -23.33 -2.13 -3.78
N LYS A 292 -23.45 -2.73 -2.60
CA LYS A 292 -22.34 -3.18 -1.76
C LYS A 292 -22.58 -4.62 -1.34
N GLU A 293 -21.53 -5.43 -1.32
CA GLU A 293 -21.56 -6.84 -0.95
C GLU A 293 -20.33 -7.22 -0.17
N MET A 294 -20.46 -8.21 0.71
CA MET A 294 -19.34 -8.78 1.46
C MET A 294 -19.27 -10.28 1.26
N PHE A 295 -18.07 -10.77 0.98
CA PHE A 295 -17.77 -12.18 0.74
C PHE A 295 -16.74 -12.66 1.75
N ARG A 296 -16.84 -13.94 2.13
CA ARG A 296 -15.86 -14.62 2.97
C ARG A 296 -15.33 -15.85 2.24
N ILE A 297 -14.05 -15.85 1.95
CA ILE A 297 -13.36 -16.88 1.19
C ILE A 297 -12.44 -17.62 2.14
N PRO A 298 -12.66 -18.92 2.44
CA PRO A 298 -11.77 -19.68 3.32
C PRO A 298 -10.34 -19.73 2.77
N ILE A 299 -9.36 -19.59 3.64
CA ILE A 299 -7.96 -19.83 3.31
C ILE A 299 -7.62 -21.27 3.73
N ASP A 300 -7.10 -22.02 2.78
CA ASP A 300 -6.50 -23.32 2.98
C ASP A 300 -5.05 -23.35 2.45
N ALA A 301 -4.36 -24.43 2.71
CA ALA A 301 -2.96 -24.59 2.27
C ALA A 301 -2.84 -24.61 0.73
N ASP A 302 -3.87 -25.05 0.03
CA ASP A 302 -3.88 -25.14 -1.44
C ASP A 302 -3.98 -23.75 -2.06
N LEU A 303 -4.77 -22.83 -1.50
CA LEU A 303 -4.89 -21.46 -1.98
C LEU A 303 -3.55 -20.71 -1.89
N GLU A 304 -2.89 -20.76 -0.72
CA GLU A 304 -1.59 -20.09 -0.54
C GLU A 304 -0.51 -20.67 -1.45
N ALA A 305 -0.45 -22.00 -1.55
CA ALA A 305 0.49 -22.68 -2.44
C ALA A 305 0.22 -22.32 -3.90
N ASN A 306 -1.05 -22.23 -4.30
CA ASN A 306 -1.45 -21.89 -5.66
C ASN A 306 -1.08 -20.45 -6.01
N ILE A 307 -1.33 -19.48 -5.12
CA ILE A 307 -0.93 -18.08 -5.33
C ILE A 307 0.59 -17.97 -5.54
N LYS A 308 1.39 -18.61 -4.68
CA LYS A 308 2.85 -18.61 -4.79
C LYS A 308 3.32 -19.26 -6.10
N LYS A 309 2.72 -20.41 -6.46
CA LYS A 309 3.00 -21.11 -7.71
C LYS A 309 2.67 -20.26 -8.92
N VAL A 310 1.50 -19.62 -8.93
CA VAL A 310 1.08 -18.72 -10.02
C VAL A 310 2.07 -17.58 -10.19
N TYR A 311 2.49 -16.91 -9.10
CA TYR A 311 3.50 -15.88 -9.18
C TYR A 311 4.83 -16.38 -9.78
N GLN A 312 5.31 -17.55 -9.33
CA GLN A 312 6.52 -18.18 -9.89
C GLN A 312 6.39 -18.47 -11.39
N MET A 313 5.23 -18.98 -11.82
CA MET A 313 4.97 -19.26 -13.24
C MET A 313 4.83 -17.99 -14.07
N LEU A 314 4.18 -16.94 -13.54
CA LEU A 314 4.06 -15.64 -14.23
C LEU A 314 5.42 -14.95 -14.40
N SER A 315 6.33 -15.14 -13.45
CA SER A 315 7.68 -14.57 -13.50
C SER A 315 8.70 -15.40 -14.27
N ASP A 316 8.33 -16.59 -14.78
CA ASP A 316 9.16 -17.46 -15.62
C ASP A 316 8.60 -17.56 -17.05
N PRO A 317 9.29 -16.96 -18.06
CA PRO A 317 8.85 -17.02 -19.46
C PRO A 317 8.84 -18.42 -20.07
N LYS A 318 9.41 -19.42 -19.38
CA LYS A 318 9.47 -20.82 -19.83
C LYS A 318 8.36 -21.67 -19.22
N SER A 319 7.53 -21.11 -18.32
CA SER A 319 6.44 -21.87 -17.72
C SER A 319 5.36 -22.23 -18.75
N ASP A 320 4.67 -23.34 -18.52
CA ASP A 320 3.61 -23.83 -19.40
C ASP A 320 2.37 -22.95 -19.29
N VAL A 321 1.97 -22.32 -20.37
CA VAL A 321 0.83 -21.37 -20.44
C VAL A 321 -0.51 -22.05 -20.12
N VAL A 322 -0.69 -23.35 -20.46
CA VAL A 322 -1.93 -24.07 -20.19
C VAL A 322 -2.03 -24.39 -18.69
N VAL A 323 -0.92 -24.86 -18.10
CA VAL A 323 -0.85 -25.11 -16.63
C VAL A 323 -1.06 -23.81 -15.85
N LEU A 324 -0.43 -22.71 -16.30
CA LEU A 324 -0.63 -21.38 -15.74
C LEU A 324 -2.10 -20.93 -15.88
N GLY A 325 -2.68 -21.10 -17.07
CA GLY A 325 -4.08 -20.75 -17.34
C GLY A 325 -5.06 -21.48 -16.43
N ASN A 326 -4.84 -22.76 -16.15
CA ASN A 326 -5.67 -23.52 -15.21
C ASN A 326 -5.50 -23.04 -13.77
N ALA A 327 -4.27 -22.76 -13.35
CA ALA A 327 -3.97 -22.26 -11.99
C ALA A 327 -4.56 -20.86 -11.76
N THR A 328 -4.45 -19.95 -12.73
CA THR A 328 -5.03 -18.62 -12.66
C THR A 328 -6.55 -18.63 -12.74
N TYR A 329 -7.16 -19.60 -13.48
CA TYR A 329 -8.61 -19.79 -13.48
C TYR A 329 -9.13 -20.17 -12.09
N SER A 330 -8.47 -21.11 -11.39
CA SER A 330 -8.87 -21.49 -10.02
C SER A 330 -8.84 -20.29 -9.05
N ILE A 331 -7.87 -19.39 -9.20
CA ILE A 331 -7.82 -18.15 -8.42
C ILE A 331 -8.95 -17.20 -8.80
N TYR A 332 -9.22 -17.02 -10.10
CA TYR A 332 -10.33 -16.20 -10.60
C TYR A 332 -11.68 -16.71 -10.09
N GLU A 333 -11.93 -18.01 -10.20
CA GLU A 333 -13.17 -18.66 -9.76
C GLU A 333 -13.43 -18.41 -8.27
N LEU A 334 -12.38 -18.42 -7.45
CA LEU A 334 -12.50 -18.24 -6.01
C LEU A 334 -12.62 -16.76 -5.61
N LEU A 335 -11.81 -15.89 -6.18
CA LEU A 335 -11.66 -14.50 -5.72
C LEU A 335 -12.58 -13.51 -6.43
N LEU A 336 -12.87 -13.70 -7.71
CA LEU A 336 -13.50 -12.68 -8.55
C LEU A 336 -14.83 -13.13 -9.17
N GLN A 337 -14.95 -14.37 -9.60
CA GLN A 337 -16.15 -14.84 -10.29
C GLN A 337 -17.45 -14.58 -9.48
N PRO A 338 -17.51 -14.86 -8.16
CA PRO A 338 -18.72 -14.58 -7.37
C PRO A 338 -19.08 -13.10 -7.34
N ILE A 339 -18.09 -12.23 -7.42
CA ILE A 339 -18.22 -10.77 -7.34
C ILE A 339 -18.67 -10.20 -8.70
N LEU A 340 -18.10 -10.70 -9.79
CA LEU A 340 -18.33 -10.17 -11.14
C LEU A 340 -19.62 -10.70 -11.82
N ASN A 341 -20.21 -11.79 -11.32
CA ASN A 341 -21.40 -12.43 -11.90
C ASN A 341 -22.65 -11.53 -11.97
N SER A 342 -22.65 -10.36 -11.37
CA SER A 342 -23.83 -9.50 -11.22
C SER A 342 -23.76 -8.15 -11.95
N GLY A 343 -22.76 -7.89 -12.85
CA GLY A 343 -22.64 -6.54 -13.37
C GLY A 343 -21.92 -6.33 -14.70
N ASP A 344 -22.12 -5.15 -15.29
CA ASP A 344 -21.50 -4.65 -16.53
C ASP A 344 -20.31 -3.69 -16.18
N GLN A 345 -19.47 -4.09 -15.24
CA GLN A 345 -18.31 -3.30 -14.84
C GLN A 345 -17.21 -3.47 -15.87
N LYS A 346 -16.62 -2.34 -16.30
CA LYS A 346 -15.49 -2.30 -17.24
C LYS A 346 -14.18 -1.96 -16.57
N LYS A 347 -14.24 -1.40 -15.36
CA LYS A 347 -13.08 -0.98 -14.58
C LYS A 347 -13.13 -1.57 -13.19
N LEU A 348 -12.02 -2.15 -12.75
CA LEU A 348 -11.83 -2.69 -11.42
C LEU A 348 -10.76 -1.88 -10.67
N ILE A 349 -11.11 -1.41 -9.49
CA ILE A 349 -10.13 -0.91 -8.52
C ILE A 349 -9.93 -2.03 -7.50
N ILE A 350 -8.74 -2.58 -7.46
CA ILE A 350 -8.39 -3.67 -6.56
C ILE A 350 -7.57 -3.09 -5.39
N ILE A 351 -8.03 -3.34 -4.18
CA ILE A 351 -7.28 -3.12 -2.94
C ILE A 351 -6.82 -4.49 -2.46
N PRO A 352 -5.65 -4.96 -2.91
CA PRO A 352 -5.14 -6.27 -2.51
C PRO A 352 -4.65 -6.23 -1.06
N ASP A 353 -4.54 -7.40 -0.43
CA ASP A 353 -3.92 -7.56 0.88
C ASP A 353 -3.20 -8.90 0.95
N GLY A 354 -2.18 -9.01 1.81
CA GLY A 354 -1.38 -10.21 1.96
C GLY A 354 -0.84 -10.74 0.63
N LEU A 355 -0.92 -12.04 0.42
CA LEU A 355 -0.40 -12.69 -0.79
C LEU A 355 -1.06 -12.24 -2.10
N LEU A 356 -2.22 -11.58 -2.05
CA LEU A 356 -2.89 -11.08 -3.26
C LEU A 356 -2.09 -9.94 -3.93
N ASN A 357 -1.17 -9.31 -3.23
CA ASN A 357 -0.25 -8.32 -3.81
C ASN A 357 0.69 -8.91 -4.88
N TYR A 358 0.94 -10.23 -4.88
CA TYR A 358 1.75 -10.91 -5.90
C TYR A 358 1.00 -11.15 -7.22
N LEU A 359 -0.32 -10.92 -7.26
CA LEU A 359 -1.16 -11.27 -8.41
C LEU A 359 -1.41 -10.05 -9.31
N PRO A 360 -0.93 -10.04 -10.57
CA PRO A 360 -1.50 -9.18 -11.58
C PRO A 360 -2.87 -9.75 -11.98
N PHE A 361 -3.94 -9.16 -11.46
CA PHE A 361 -5.30 -9.63 -11.76
C PHE A 361 -5.60 -9.61 -13.27
N SER A 362 -4.93 -8.74 -14.03
CA SER A 362 -5.00 -8.69 -15.50
C SER A 362 -4.71 -10.02 -16.20
N ALA A 363 -3.82 -10.84 -15.63
CA ALA A 363 -3.41 -12.14 -16.15
C ALA A 363 -4.27 -13.33 -15.67
N LEU A 364 -5.29 -13.10 -14.85
CA LEU A 364 -6.18 -14.18 -14.42
C LEU A 364 -7.00 -14.69 -15.61
N ASN A 365 -7.01 -16.00 -15.81
CA ASN A 365 -7.84 -16.64 -16.82
C ASN A 365 -9.30 -16.67 -16.35
N THR A 366 -10.23 -16.28 -17.22
CA THR A 366 -11.68 -16.23 -16.94
C THR A 366 -12.46 -17.38 -17.57
N SER A 367 -11.79 -18.30 -18.28
CA SER A 367 -12.42 -19.38 -19.03
C SER A 367 -11.91 -20.77 -18.59
N PRO A 368 -12.79 -21.72 -18.23
CA PRO A 368 -12.37 -23.07 -17.86
C PRO A 368 -11.95 -23.93 -19.07
N GLY A 369 -12.36 -23.56 -20.28
CA GLY A 369 -12.14 -24.35 -21.51
C GLY A 369 -11.14 -23.75 -22.48
N GLY A 370 -10.36 -22.76 -22.04
CA GLY A 370 -9.38 -22.06 -22.88
C GLY A 370 -8.67 -20.99 -22.10
N ILE A 371 -7.91 -20.13 -22.78
CA ILE A 371 -7.23 -19.00 -22.14
C ILE A 371 -7.90 -17.72 -22.61
N ARG A 372 -8.52 -17.01 -21.66
CA ARG A 372 -9.08 -15.69 -21.85
C ARG A 372 -8.77 -14.85 -20.62
N TYR A 373 -7.93 -13.86 -20.77
CA TYR A 373 -7.45 -13.06 -19.65
C TYR A 373 -8.47 -12.01 -19.18
N LEU A 374 -8.47 -11.71 -17.89
CA LEU A 374 -9.35 -10.69 -17.30
C LEU A 374 -9.14 -9.30 -17.95
N ALA A 375 -7.89 -8.99 -18.34
CA ALA A 375 -7.56 -7.77 -19.06
C ALA A 375 -8.33 -7.57 -20.36
N GLU A 376 -8.78 -8.64 -21.03
CA GLU A 376 -9.54 -8.54 -22.29
C GLU A 376 -10.90 -7.82 -22.10
N ASN A 377 -11.43 -7.81 -20.87
CA ASN A 377 -12.73 -7.22 -20.58
C ASN A 377 -12.70 -6.10 -19.52
N HIS A 378 -11.63 -5.99 -18.72
CA HIS A 378 -11.58 -5.10 -17.56
C HIS A 378 -10.27 -4.35 -17.49
N ALA A 379 -10.34 -3.02 -17.37
CA ALA A 379 -9.20 -2.20 -16.95
C ALA A 379 -9.01 -2.32 -15.43
N ILE A 380 -7.77 -2.50 -14.98
CA ILE A 380 -7.46 -2.80 -13.58
C ILE A 380 -6.48 -1.76 -13.03
N GLY A 381 -6.92 -1.07 -11.99
CA GLY A 381 -6.09 -0.21 -11.16
C GLY A 381 -5.95 -0.80 -9.76
N TYR A 382 -4.84 -0.48 -9.10
CA TYR A 382 -4.54 -0.93 -7.74
C TYR A 382 -4.42 0.25 -6.80
N VAL A 383 -4.75 0.05 -5.54
CA VAL A 383 -4.47 1.02 -4.48
C VAL A 383 -4.37 0.28 -3.14
N ASN A 384 -3.62 0.83 -2.20
CA ASN A 384 -3.41 0.17 -0.91
C ASN A 384 -4.60 0.31 0.05
N SER A 385 -5.41 1.38 -0.08
CA SER A 385 -6.66 1.58 0.66
C SER A 385 -7.58 2.57 -0.07
N ALA A 386 -8.87 2.53 0.21
CA ALA A 386 -9.82 3.51 -0.34
C ALA A 386 -9.59 4.92 0.23
N THR A 387 -9.11 5.00 1.47
CA THR A 387 -8.72 6.26 2.10
C THR A 387 -7.55 6.91 1.35
N LEU A 388 -6.52 6.12 1.01
CA LEU A 388 -5.42 6.59 0.20
C LEU A 388 -5.88 7.04 -1.19
N LEU A 389 -6.79 6.30 -1.83
CA LEU A 389 -7.33 6.68 -3.14
C LEU A 389 -8.03 8.04 -3.06
N SER A 390 -8.86 8.26 -2.05
CA SER A 390 -9.55 9.54 -1.84
C SER A 390 -8.56 10.71 -1.71
N GLU A 391 -7.49 10.54 -0.94
CA GLU A 391 -6.44 11.56 -0.78
C GLU A 391 -5.68 11.85 -2.08
N LEU A 392 -5.43 10.82 -2.89
CA LEU A 392 -4.73 10.96 -4.18
C LEU A 392 -5.62 11.59 -5.27
N GLU A 393 -6.94 11.39 -5.22
CA GLU A 393 -7.89 11.97 -6.17
C GLU A 393 -8.20 13.45 -5.89
N GLU A 394 -8.00 13.93 -4.65
CA GLU A 394 -8.16 15.35 -4.29
C GLU A 394 -7.05 16.26 -4.84
N ARG A 395 -5.95 15.69 -5.33
CA ARG A 395 -4.81 16.46 -5.83
C ARG A 395 -5.15 17.17 -7.14
N GLN A 396 -4.63 18.40 -7.25
CA GLN A 396 -4.78 19.17 -8.49
C GLN A 396 -3.83 18.61 -9.57
N PRO A 397 -4.35 18.29 -10.77
CA PRO A 397 -3.51 17.77 -11.84
C PRO A 397 -2.52 18.83 -12.33
N LYS A 398 -1.32 18.38 -12.74
CA LYS A 398 -0.27 19.24 -13.29
C LYS A 398 -0.20 19.24 -14.81
N GLU A 399 0.63 20.11 -15.35
CA GLU A 399 0.95 20.11 -16.79
C GLU A 399 1.52 18.77 -17.24
N HIS A 400 1.07 18.28 -18.39
CA HIS A 400 1.45 16.97 -18.94
C HIS A 400 2.81 16.98 -19.63
N THR A 401 3.80 17.61 -18.99
CA THR A 401 5.18 17.53 -19.39
C THR A 401 5.85 16.33 -18.75
N ILE A 402 6.71 15.63 -19.50
CA ILE A 402 7.40 14.44 -19.04
C ILE A 402 8.90 14.68 -18.83
N LEU A 403 9.43 14.17 -17.73
CA LEU A 403 10.84 14.05 -17.42
C LEU A 403 11.24 12.58 -17.53
N ALA A 404 12.11 12.24 -18.50
CA ALA A 404 12.47 10.86 -18.79
C ALA A 404 13.98 10.62 -18.64
N PHE A 405 14.35 9.44 -18.09
CA PHE A 405 15.74 9.03 -17.87
C PHE A 405 16.04 7.67 -18.48
N ALA A 406 17.13 7.57 -19.24
CA ALA A 406 17.66 6.34 -19.82
C ALA A 406 19.18 6.30 -19.63
N PRO A 407 19.71 5.94 -18.45
CA PRO A 407 21.15 5.83 -18.22
C PRO A 407 21.77 4.67 -18.99
N SER A 408 23.04 4.81 -19.40
CA SER A 408 23.84 3.72 -19.95
C SER A 408 24.63 3.02 -18.84
N PHE A 409 24.78 1.71 -18.99
CA PHE A 409 25.57 0.85 -18.10
C PHE A 409 26.54 0.03 -18.94
N ASP A 410 27.80 -0.03 -18.56
CA ASP A 410 28.86 -0.75 -19.29
C ASP A 410 29.23 -2.10 -18.65
N GLY A 411 28.58 -2.46 -17.53
CA GLY A 411 28.83 -3.68 -16.80
C GLY A 411 30.14 -3.68 -15.99
N THR A 412 30.86 -2.55 -15.92
CA THR A 412 32.15 -2.46 -15.21
C THR A 412 31.99 -2.19 -13.72
N VAL A 413 30.88 -1.59 -13.29
CA VAL A 413 30.66 -1.23 -11.89
C VAL A 413 29.97 -2.37 -11.15
N SER A 414 30.67 -2.93 -10.20
CA SER A 414 30.09 -3.78 -9.16
C SER A 414 29.52 -2.86 -8.06
N VAL A 415 28.25 -2.97 -7.78
CA VAL A 415 27.68 -2.39 -6.57
C VAL A 415 28.36 -3.06 -5.37
N SER A 416 28.54 -2.34 -4.28
CA SER A 416 29.32 -2.71 -3.08
C SER A 416 28.94 -4.05 -2.40
N ASN A 417 28.01 -4.80 -2.95
CA ASN A 417 27.62 -6.12 -2.51
C ASN A 417 27.99 -7.17 -3.59
N PRO A 418 28.96 -8.09 -3.33
CA PRO A 418 29.42 -9.10 -4.29
C PRO A 418 28.31 -10.02 -4.82
N ASP A 419 27.22 -10.19 -4.08
CA ASP A 419 26.11 -11.09 -4.44
C ASP A 419 25.10 -10.47 -5.42
N ARG A 420 25.21 -9.16 -5.74
CA ARG A 420 24.20 -8.43 -6.54
C ARG A 420 24.56 -8.17 -7.99
N GLY A 421 25.70 -8.64 -8.45
CA GLY A 421 26.09 -8.63 -9.87
C GLY A 421 26.42 -7.24 -10.43
N LYS A 422 26.78 -7.24 -11.71
CA LYS A 422 27.11 -6.05 -12.50
C LYS A 422 25.84 -5.46 -13.11
N LEU A 423 25.73 -4.13 -13.17
CA LEU A 423 24.68 -3.46 -13.93
C LEU A 423 24.94 -3.65 -15.43
N LEU A 424 24.16 -4.52 -16.06
CA LEU A 424 24.31 -4.86 -17.47
C LEU A 424 23.70 -3.76 -18.36
N PRO A 425 24.16 -3.61 -19.62
CA PRO A 425 23.54 -2.69 -20.56
C PRO A 425 22.04 -2.94 -20.75
N LEU A 426 21.27 -1.86 -20.87
CA LEU A 426 19.85 -1.86 -21.24
C LEU A 426 19.72 -1.33 -22.69
N PRO A 427 19.75 -2.19 -23.71
CA PRO A 427 19.90 -1.75 -25.10
C PRO A 427 18.70 -0.98 -25.67
N ASN A 428 17.51 -1.12 -25.07
CA ASN A 428 16.28 -0.50 -25.56
C ASN A 428 15.77 0.68 -24.73
N ASN A 429 16.35 0.97 -23.55
CA ASN A 429 15.86 2.04 -22.67
C ASN A 429 15.90 3.43 -23.33
N LYS A 430 16.96 3.73 -24.08
CA LYS A 430 17.08 4.96 -24.87
C LYS A 430 15.98 5.07 -25.91
N LYS A 431 15.75 4.01 -26.69
CA LYS A 431 14.69 3.94 -27.69
C LYS A 431 13.32 4.12 -27.07
N GLU A 432 13.08 3.52 -25.89
CA GLU A 432 11.84 3.66 -25.14
C GLU A 432 11.56 5.13 -24.81
N VAL A 433 12.53 5.82 -24.22
CA VAL A 433 12.41 7.25 -23.88
C VAL A 433 12.21 8.11 -25.12
N GLU A 434 12.96 7.89 -26.21
CA GLU A 434 12.79 8.61 -27.47
C GLU A 434 11.38 8.43 -28.04
N GLN A 435 10.80 7.23 -27.99
CA GLN A 435 9.44 6.95 -28.46
C GLN A 435 8.37 7.62 -27.59
N ILE A 436 8.54 7.62 -26.27
CA ILE A 436 7.62 8.28 -25.34
C ILE A 436 7.54 9.79 -25.62
N LEU A 437 8.67 10.43 -25.91
CA LEU A 437 8.73 11.86 -26.23
C LEU A 437 8.03 12.22 -27.57
N THR A 438 7.68 11.24 -28.39
CA THR A 438 6.80 11.50 -29.54
C THR A 438 5.34 11.74 -29.14
N SER A 439 4.94 11.26 -27.97
CA SER A 439 3.57 11.37 -27.44
C SER A 439 3.37 12.55 -26.49
N PHE A 440 4.43 12.97 -25.80
CA PHE A 440 4.38 14.05 -24.80
C PHE A 440 5.57 15.00 -24.94
N HIS A 441 5.32 16.29 -24.76
CA HIS A 441 6.39 17.28 -24.61
C HIS A 441 7.12 17.09 -23.29
N GLY A 442 8.45 17.20 -23.32
CA GLY A 442 9.23 17.03 -22.10
C GLY A 442 10.72 17.06 -22.35
N ARG A 443 11.44 16.55 -21.38
CA ARG A 443 12.91 16.48 -21.40
C ARG A 443 13.38 15.06 -21.14
N ALA A 444 14.30 14.60 -21.98
CA ALA A 444 15.02 13.34 -21.77
C ALA A 444 16.46 13.62 -21.33
N TYR A 445 16.91 12.82 -20.39
CA TYR A 445 18.31 12.64 -20.04
C TYR A 445 18.72 11.21 -20.44
N ILE A 446 19.74 11.11 -21.29
CA ILE A 446 20.12 9.85 -21.91
C ILE A 446 21.60 9.60 -21.65
N ASP A 447 21.99 8.33 -21.58
CA ASP A 447 23.37 7.91 -21.38
C ASP A 447 23.99 8.56 -20.12
N GLY A 448 25.18 9.17 -20.23
CA GLY A 448 25.88 9.83 -19.10
C GLY A 448 25.15 11.06 -18.51
N GLU A 449 24.24 11.68 -19.27
CA GLU A 449 23.44 12.81 -18.76
C GLU A 449 22.30 12.35 -17.85
N ALA A 450 21.90 11.08 -17.89
CA ALA A 450 20.88 10.51 -17.01
C ALA A 450 21.40 10.30 -15.59
N SER A 451 21.91 11.36 -14.97
CA SER A 451 22.52 11.39 -13.64
C SER A 451 21.50 11.67 -12.53
N LEU A 452 21.76 11.17 -11.32
CA LEU A 452 20.93 11.45 -10.14
C LEU A 452 20.88 12.96 -9.82
N ARG A 453 21.96 13.71 -10.08
CA ARG A 453 21.98 15.17 -9.93
C ARG A 453 20.92 15.84 -10.85
N ASN A 454 20.90 15.46 -12.12
CA ASN A 454 19.91 16.01 -13.07
C ASN A 454 18.49 15.63 -12.66
N PHE A 455 18.27 14.40 -12.17
CA PHE A 455 16.99 13.97 -11.65
C PHE A 455 16.53 14.86 -10.49
N LYS A 456 17.32 14.99 -9.42
CA LYS A 456 16.96 15.80 -8.25
C LYS A 456 16.70 17.28 -8.59
N SER A 457 17.48 17.84 -9.55
CA SER A 457 17.34 19.26 -9.93
C SER A 457 16.10 19.60 -10.75
N GLN A 458 15.44 18.60 -11.37
CA GLN A 458 14.33 18.81 -12.31
C GLN A 458 12.97 18.36 -11.80
N LEU A 459 12.92 17.59 -10.69
CA LEU A 459 11.73 16.90 -10.21
C LEU A 459 10.47 17.77 -10.07
N ALA A 460 10.62 18.99 -9.54
CA ALA A 460 9.49 19.87 -9.25
C ALA A 460 8.80 20.46 -10.49
N SER A 461 9.39 20.30 -11.68
CA SER A 461 8.98 21.01 -12.90
C SER A 461 8.10 20.19 -13.84
N PHE A 462 7.90 18.90 -13.57
CA PHE A 462 7.24 17.98 -14.50
C PHE A 462 6.10 17.22 -13.83
N GLY A 463 4.97 17.12 -14.55
CA GLY A 463 3.80 16.36 -14.09
C GLY A 463 3.94 14.84 -14.29
N MET A 464 4.86 14.39 -15.12
CA MET A 464 5.15 12.96 -15.33
C MET A 464 6.64 12.69 -15.24
N VAL A 465 7.00 11.54 -14.66
CA VAL A 465 8.38 11.05 -14.57
C VAL A 465 8.44 9.63 -15.15
N HIS A 466 9.43 9.37 -16.01
CA HIS A 466 9.69 8.04 -16.57
C HIS A 466 11.13 7.64 -16.34
N LEU A 467 11.35 6.51 -15.66
CA LEU A 467 12.67 5.99 -15.30
C LEU A 467 12.89 4.62 -15.98
N ALA A 468 13.62 4.60 -17.09
CA ALA A 468 14.00 3.38 -17.82
C ALA A 468 15.40 2.95 -17.37
N THR A 469 15.50 2.24 -16.25
CA THR A 469 16.78 1.95 -15.59
C THR A 469 16.75 0.63 -14.81
N HIS A 470 17.84 0.32 -14.09
CA HIS A 470 17.88 -0.81 -13.16
C HIS A 470 17.26 -0.45 -11.81
N ALA A 471 16.46 -1.36 -11.28
CA ALA A 471 16.03 -1.38 -9.88
C ALA A 471 16.61 -2.62 -9.19
N ILE A 472 17.10 -2.44 -7.99
CA ILE A 472 17.64 -3.52 -7.16
C ILE A 472 16.91 -3.48 -5.82
N PHE A 473 16.27 -4.59 -5.47
CA PHE A 473 15.59 -4.75 -4.19
C PHE A 473 16.52 -5.37 -3.13
N ASP A 474 16.47 -4.86 -1.91
CA ASP A 474 17.18 -5.39 -0.73
C ASP A 474 16.18 -6.05 0.23
N ASP A 475 16.16 -7.40 0.25
CA ASP A 475 15.25 -8.20 1.07
C ASP A 475 15.47 -8.02 2.58
N THR A 476 16.70 -7.66 2.99
CA THR A 476 17.07 -7.53 4.39
C THR A 476 16.83 -6.15 4.96
N ALA A 477 16.88 -5.13 4.09
CA ALA A 477 16.70 -3.74 4.45
C ALA A 477 16.05 -2.98 3.28
N PRO A 478 14.73 -3.05 3.13
CA PRO A 478 13.99 -2.48 1.98
C PRO A 478 14.24 -1.01 1.71
N GLU A 479 14.57 -0.22 2.74
CA GLU A 479 14.94 1.19 2.64
C GLU A 479 16.23 1.44 1.85
N TYR A 480 17.05 0.40 1.65
CA TYR A 480 18.25 0.45 0.81
C TYR A 480 18.07 -0.20 -0.57
N SER A 481 16.86 -0.57 -0.93
CA SER A 481 16.51 -0.80 -2.34
C SER A 481 16.73 0.49 -3.14
N TYR A 482 17.20 0.38 -4.40
CA TYR A 482 17.60 1.56 -5.16
C TYR A 482 17.31 1.47 -6.65
N LEU A 483 17.26 2.66 -7.28
CA LEU A 483 17.31 2.85 -8.72
C LEU A 483 18.71 3.35 -9.10
N ALA A 484 19.27 2.81 -10.16
CA ALA A 484 20.59 3.19 -10.66
C ALA A 484 20.49 4.32 -11.69
N PHE A 485 21.36 5.32 -11.58
CA PHE A 485 21.54 6.39 -12.55
C PHE A 485 22.89 6.26 -13.26
N ALA A 486 23.15 7.16 -14.23
CA ALA A 486 24.41 7.17 -14.95
C ALA A 486 25.58 7.33 -13.98
N GLN A 487 26.60 6.48 -14.18
CA GLN A 487 27.74 6.38 -13.27
C GLN A 487 28.81 7.40 -13.63
N ASN A 488 29.09 8.30 -12.69
CA ASN A 488 30.06 9.37 -12.84
C ASN A 488 31.31 9.17 -11.96
N GLY A 489 31.57 7.92 -11.55
CA GLY A 489 32.78 7.53 -10.80
C GLY A 489 32.63 7.50 -9.27
N ASN A 490 31.48 7.89 -8.72
CA ASN A 490 31.16 7.75 -7.31
C ASN A 490 29.84 6.95 -7.16
N ALA A 491 29.95 5.65 -6.95
CA ALA A 491 28.79 4.76 -6.90
C ALA A 491 27.75 5.16 -5.83
N ALA A 492 28.15 5.85 -4.78
CA ALA A 492 27.24 6.33 -3.72
C ALA A 492 26.38 7.52 -4.19
N GLU A 493 26.84 8.29 -5.18
CA GLU A 493 26.13 9.45 -5.73
C GLU A 493 25.24 9.09 -6.94
N ASP A 494 25.36 7.88 -7.46
CA ASP A 494 24.66 7.43 -8.68
C ASP A 494 23.45 6.53 -8.36
N LEU A 495 23.15 6.26 -7.07
CA LEU A 495 22.07 5.41 -6.63
C LEU A 495 21.00 6.20 -5.85
N LEU A 496 19.75 6.09 -6.27
CA LEU A 496 18.59 6.64 -5.56
C LEU A 496 17.97 5.56 -4.69
N TYR A 497 18.19 5.63 -3.39
CA TYR A 497 17.63 4.68 -2.43
C TYR A 497 16.20 5.03 -2.04
N VAL A 498 15.42 4.05 -1.59
CA VAL A 498 14.07 4.29 -1.02
C VAL A 498 14.12 5.30 0.11
N ALA A 499 15.15 5.22 0.98
CA ALA A 499 15.36 6.20 2.06
C ALA A 499 15.54 7.65 1.55
N ASP A 500 16.13 7.84 0.34
CA ASP A 500 16.21 9.17 -0.28
C ASP A 500 14.85 9.67 -0.75
N LEU A 501 14.00 8.77 -1.26
CA LEU A 501 12.67 9.11 -1.76
C LEU A 501 11.81 9.72 -0.64
N TYR A 502 11.96 9.27 0.60
CA TYR A 502 11.22 9.84 1.73
C TYR A 502 11.54 11.32 2.01
N ASN A 503 12.69 11.80 1.51
CA ASN A 503 13.15 13.18 1.66
C ASN A 503 12.96 14.03 0.40
N LEU A 504 12.46 13.43 -0.70
CA LEU A 504 12.18 14.15 -1.95
C LEU A 504 10.74 14.67 -1.96
N GLN A 505 10.58 15.87 -2.50
CA GLN A 505 9.26 16.42 -2.81
C GLN A 505 9.00 16.28 -4.31
N LEU A 506 8.07 15.41 -4.65
CA LEU A 506 7.60 15.15 -5.98
C LEU A 506 6.11 15.56 -6.05
N ASP A 507 5.72 16.19 -7.13
CA ASP A 507 4.33 16.53 -7.36
C ASP A 507 3.95 16.09 -8.78
N ALA A 508 4.01 14.77 -9.01
CA ALA A 508 3.79 14.15 -10.30
C ALA A 508 2.45 13.40 -10.35
N ASP A 509 1.71 13.56 -11.45
CA ASP A 509 0.48 12.81 -11.72
C ASP A 509 0.76 11.34 -12.04
N LEU A 510 1.95 11.05 -12.61
CA LEU A 510 2.37 9.70 -12.95
C LEU A 510 3.89 9.55 -12.83
N VAL A 511 4.33 8.53 -12.10
CA VAL A 511 5.69 8.04 -12.12
C VAL A 511 5.69 6.65 -12.76
N THR A 512 6.46 6.46 -13.82
CA THR A 512 6.65 5.14 -14.46
C THR A 512 8.04 4.61 -14.14
N LEU A 513 8.07 3.45 -13.50
CA LEU A 513 9.29 2.71 -13.16
C LEU A 513 9.44 1.57 -14.16
N SER A 514 10.03 1.87 -15.31
CA SER A 514 10.41 0.88 -16.32
C SER A 514 11.71 0.21 -15.90
N ALA A 515 11.63 -0.53 -14.79
CA ALA A 515 12.75 -1.15 -14.08
C ALA A 515 12.30 -2.48 -13.48
N CYS A 516 13.23 -3.43 -13.30
CA CYS A 516 12.90 -4.76 -12.80
C CYS A 516 12.40 -4.73 -11.35
N GLU A 517 11.29 -5.46 -11.06
CA GLU A 517 10.79 -5.69 -9.69
C GLU A 517 10.52 -4.40 -8.91
N SER A 518 10.23 -3.30 -9.59
CA SER A 518 10.06 -1.98 -8.94
C SER A 518 8.82 -1.88 -8.05
N GLY A 519 7.82 -2.73 -8.27
CA GLY A 519 6.58 -2.81 -7.49
C GLY A 519 6.60 -3.85 -6.37
N ILE A 520 7.61 -4.73 -6.34
CA ILE A 520 7.78 -5.79 -5.33
C ILE A 520 8.67 -5.29 -4.19
N GLY A 521 8.47 -5.86 -3.02
CA GLY A 521 9.22 -5.53 -1.82
C GLY A 521 8.91 -6.49 -0.67
N ASP A 522 9.40 -6.17 0.52
CA ASP A 522 9.04 -6.90 1.73
C ASP A 522 7.54 -6.73 2.01
N LEU A 523 6.82 -7.85 2.05
CA LEU A 523 5.37 -7.84 2.23
C LEU A 523 5.02 -7.72 3.72
N LYS A 524 4.46 -6.57 4.10
CA LYS A 524 3.99 -6.30 5.46
C LYS A 524 2.47 -6.31 5.53
N ARG A 525 1.93 -6.95 6.57
CA ARG A 525 0.48 -7.01 6.80
C ARG A 525 -0.11 -5.62 6.95
N GLY A 526 -1.19 -5.35 6.21
CA GLY A 526 -1.86 -4.06 6.21
C GLY A 526 -1.12 -2.95 5.46
N GLU A 527 0.17 -3.12 5.16
CA GLU A 527 0.98 -2.11 4.46
C GLU A 527 1.24 -2.47 2.99
N GLY A 528 1.10 -3.74 2.61
CA GLY A 528 1.48 -4.23 1.29
C GLY A 528 3.01 -4.33 1.13
N PHE A 529 3.50 -4.17 -0.11
CA PHE A 529 4.93 -4.21 -0.38
C PHE A 529 5.63 -2.93 0.07
N LEU A 530 6.73 -3.07 0.81
CA LEU A 530 7.71 -2.00 1.02
C LEU A 530 8.64 -1.96 -0.19
N SER A 531 8.20 -1.32 -1.26
CA SER A 531 8.85 -1.32 -2.58
C SER A 531 9.37 0.06 -2.97
N LEU A 532 10.16 0.12 -4.04
CA LEU A 532 10.56 1.37 -4.68
C LEU A 532 9.34 2.22 -5.11
N ALA A 533 8.31 1.56 -5.67
CA ALA A 533 7.07 2.23 -6.05
C ALA A 533 6.43 2.95 -4.85
N ARG A 534 6.38 2.30 -3.70
CA ARG A 534 5.86 2.92 -2.47
C ARG A 534 6.65 4.17 -2.07
N GLY A 535 7.97 4.17 -2.23
CA GLY A 535 8.82 5.34 -1.95
C GLY A 535 8.40 6.57 -2.77
N PHE A 536 7.95 6.40 -4.01
CA PHE A 536 7.43 7.50 -4.83
C PHE A 536 6.07 8.02 -4.38
N PHE A 537 5.21 7.19 -3.78
CA PHE A 537 4.01 7.71 -3.12
C PHE A 537 4.36 8.61 -1.93
N TYR A 538 5.35 8.22 -1.10
CA TYR A 538 5.86 9.07 -0.02
C TYR A 538 6.40 10.40 -0.54
N SER A 539 7.11 10.38 -1.68
CA SER A 539 7.61 11.60 -2.32
C SER A 539 6.51 12.49 -2.89
N GLY A 540 5.29 11.97 -3.05
CA GLY A 540 4.15 12.72 -3.55
C GLY A 540 3.70 12.38 -4.97
N ALA A 541 3.96 11.22 -5.53
CA ALA A 541 3.34 10.75 -6.77
C ALA A 541 1.85 10.47 -6.57
N ALA A 542 0.98 10.86 -7.51
CA ALA A 542 -0.44 10.53 -7.46
C ALA A 542 -0.73 9.13 -8.01
N SER A 543 0.06 8.65 -8.98
CA SER A 543 -0.02 7.30 -9.51
C SER A 543 1.35 6.78 -9.95
N ILE A 544 1.48 5.46 -9.94
CA ILE A 544 2.72 4.78 -10.27
C ILE A 544 2.44 3.61 -11.20
N ALA A 545 3.17 3.55 -12.32
CA ALA A 545 3.31 2.36 -13.15
C ALA A 545 4.57 1.62 -12.72
N SER A 546 4.46 0.39 -12.22
CA SER A 546 5.58 -0.41 -11.71
C SER A 546 5.46 -1.88 -12.12
N THR A 547 6.52 -2.66 -11.93
CA THR A 547 6.59 -4.05 -12.36
C THR A 547 6.62 -5.02 -11.20
N LEU A 548 5.95 -6.16 -11.34
CA LEU A 548 5.87 -7.21 -10.34
C LEU A 548 7.00 -8.26 -10.46
N TRP A 549 7.73 -8.30 -11.56
CA TRP A 549 8.89 -9.17 -11.77
C TRP A 549 9.85 -8.58 -12.79
N LYS A 550 10.95 -9.26 -13.00
CA LYS A 550 11.98 -8.87 -13.97
C LYS A 550 11.42 -8.93 -15.39
N ILE A 551 11.45 -7.79 -16.07
CA ILE A 551 10.85 -7.59 -17.39
C ILE A 551 11.83 -7.84 -18.55
N ASN A 552 11.27 -8.12 -19.73
CA ASN A 552 12.04 -8.20 -20.97
C ASN A 552 12.11 -6.82 -21.62
N ASP A 553 13.32 -6.31 -21.84
CA ASP A 553 13.59 -4.95 -22.33
C ASP A 553 12.87 -4.60 -23.65
N ALA A 554 12.85 -5.52 -24.63
CA ALA A 554 12.19 -5.30 -25.92
C ALA A 554 10.65 -5.26 -25.81
N SER A 555 10.06 -6.17 -25.02
CA SER A 555 8.61 -6.19 -24.79
C SER A 555 8.16 -4.96 -24.03
N THR A 556 8.95 -4.52 -23.06
CA THR A 556 8.72 -3.32 -22.26
C THR A 556 8.66 -2.06 -23.12
N THR A 557 9.64 -1.86 -24.00
CA THR A 557 9.66 -0.72 -24.94
C THR A 557 8.36 -0.65 -25.76
N THR A 558 7.89 -1.79 -26.27
CA THR A 558 6.63 -1.85 -27.04
C THR A 558 5.43 -1.50 -26.19
N LEU A 559 5.33 -2.09 -25.00
CA LEU A 559 4.22 -1.89 -24.08
C LEU A 559 4.15 -0.43 -23.60
N MET A 560 5.28 0.15 -23.20
CA MET A 560 5.34 1.54 -22.72
C MET A 560 5.07 2.54 -23.85
N THR A 561 5.58 2.32 -25.06
CA THR A 561 5.23 3.15 -26.21
C THR A 561 3.71 3.20 -26.43
N ASN A 562 3.04 2.05 -26.42
CA ASN A 562 1.59 1.99 -26.59
C ASN A 562 0.84 2.59 -25.40
N PHE A 563 1.32 2.37 -24.17
CA PHE A 563 0.75 2.98 -22.96
C PHE A 563 0.75 4.51 -23.04
N TYR A 564 1.89 5.13 -23.34
CA TYR A 564 1.98 6.59 -23.46
C TYR A 564 1.21 7.15 -24.66
N LYS A 565 1.17 6.43 -25.78
CA LYS A 565 0.33 6.75 -26.92
C LYS A 565 -1.17 6.78 -26.54
N ASN A 566 -1.63 5.86 -25.70
CA ASN A 566 -3.01 5.81 -25.24
C ASN A 566 -3.30 6.92 -24.20
N LEU A 567 -2.36 7.18 -23.28
CA LEU A 567 -2.45 8.33 -22.36
C LEU A 567 -2.57 9.67 -23.12
N SER A 568 -1.82 9.85 -24.22
CA SER A 568 -1.86 11.08 -25.02
C SER A 568 -3.20 11.31 -25.75
N LYS A 569 -4.01 10.25 -25.90
CA LYS A 569 -5.40 10.35 -26.39
C LYS A 569 -6.40 10.77 -25.30
N GLY A 570 -5.96 10.93 -24.06
CA GLY A 570 -6.80 11.26 -22.91
C GLY A 570 -7.47 10.05 -22.25
N GLU A 571 -6.97 8.85 -22.50
CA GLU A 571 -7.46 7.65 -21.80
C GLU A 571 -7.04 7.68 -20.31
N ALA A 572 -7.88 7.13 -19.44
CA ALA A 572 -7.54 6.90 -18.05
C ALA A 572 -6.36 5.92 -17.95
N LYS A 573 -5.51 6.07 -16.93
CA LYS A 573 -4.23 5.34 -16.83
C LYS A 573 -4.40 3.81 -16.81
N ASP A 574 -5.44 3.31 -16.13
CA ASP A 574 -5.83 1.90 -16.11
C ASP A 574 -6.27 1.41 -17.50
N VAL A 575 -7.06 2.20 -18.22
CA VAL A 575 -7.53 1.88 -19.58
C VAL A 575 -6.37 1.95 -20.59
N ALA A 576 -5.51 2.95 -20.46
CA ALA A 576 -4.35 3.10 -21.34
C ALA A 576 -3.39 1.90 -21.22
N LEU A 577 -3.18 1.39 -19.99
CA LEU A 577 -2.37 0.19 -19.79
C LEU A 577 -3.09 -1.06 -20.29
N GLN A 578 -4.39 -1.23 -20.01
CA GLN A 578 -5.19 -2.33 -20.54
C GLN A 578 -5.10 -2.40 -22.07
N ASN A 579 -5.33 -1.27 -22.76
CA ASN A 579 -5.28 -1.22 -24.22
C ASN A 579 -3.88 -1.55 -24.76
N ALA A 580 -2.80 -1.11 -24.08
CA ALA A 580 -1.44 -1.49 -24.43
C ALA A 580 -1.17 -2.99 -24.26
N GLN A 581 -1.69 -3.60 -23.18
CA GLN A 581 -1.59 -5.04 -22.91
C GLN A 581 -2.36 -5.86 -23.96
N ILE A 582 -3.58 -5.44 -24.32
CA ILE A 582 -4.40 -6.11 -25.32
C ILE A 582 -3.74 -6.01 -26.71
N GLU A 583 -3.28 -4.80 -27.11
CA GLU A 583 -2.59 -4.61 -28.39
C GLU A 583 -1.32 -5.47 -28.47
N PHE A 584 -0.56 -5.58 -27.39
CA PHE A 584 0.61 -6.45 -27.32
C PHE A 584 0.21 -7.92 -27.45
N LEU A 585 -0.80 -8.37 -26.72
CA LEU A 585 -1.30 -9.75 -26.75
C LEU A 585 -1.85 -10.12 -28.14
N ASP A 586 -2.66 -9.26 -28.76
CA ASP A 586 -3.24 -9.49 -30.09
C ASP A 586 -2.19 -9.65 -31.18
N ASN A 587 -1.10 -8.85 -31.12
CA ASN A 587 0.01 -8.93 -32.06
C ASN A 587 0.88 -10.18 -31.86
N ASN A 588 0.73 -10.90 -30.73
CA ASN A 588 1.61 -12.00 -30.33
C ASN A 588 0.86 -13.29 -29.98
N ARG A 589 -0.46 -13.41 -30.27
CA ARG A 589 -1.27 -14.58 -29.85
C ARG A 589 -0.70 -15.92 -30.32
N ASP A 590 -0.03 -15.95 -31.46
CA ASP A 590 0.47 -17.17 -32.10
C ASP A 590 1.95 -17.47 -31.82
N ASN A 591 2.57 -16.75 -30.88
CA ASN A 591 3.99 -16.93 -30.55
C ASN A 591 4.25 -16.92 -29.04
N ALA A 592 5.51 -17.19 -28.65
CA ALA A 592 5.91 -17.27 -27.24
C ALA A 592 5.70 -15.96 -26.44
N LEU A 593 5.59 -14.81 -27.10
CA LEU A 593 5.37 -13.53 -26.43
C LEU A 593 3.92 -13.37 -25.93
N SER A 594 3.00 -14.26 -26.32
CA SER A 594 1.63 -14.31 -25.74
C SER A 594 1.64 -14.69 -24.26
N HIS A 595 2.74 -15.26 -23.74
CA HIS A 595 2.88 -15.60 -22.32
C HIS A 595 2.74 -14.35 -21.44
N PRO A 596 1.95 -14.41 -20.34
CA PRO A 596 1.71 -13.26 -19.45
C PRO A 596 2.98 -12.60 -18.89
N TYR A 597 4.08 -13.34 -18.79
CA TYR A 597 5.38 -12.79 -18.42
C TYR A 597 5.74 -11.50 -19.17
N TYR A 598 5.44 -11.45 -20.48
CA TYR A 598 5.88 -10.35 -21.35
C TYR A 598 5.00 -9.11 -21.31
N TRP A 599 3.73 -9.21 -20.88
CA TRP A 599 2.78 -8.11 -20.98
C TRP A 599 2.05 -7.76 -19.66
N SER A 600 1.98 -8.67 -18.69
CA SER A 600 1.19 -8.44 -17.48
C SER A 600 2.00 -8.01 -16.26
N ALA A 601 3.32 -7.84 -16.39
CA ALA A 601 4.19 -7.40 -15.30
C ALA A 601 3.87 -6.00 -14.80
N PHE A 602 3.48 -5.08 -15.70
CA PHE A 602 3.14 -3.72 -15.32
C PHE A 602 1.77 -3.62 -14.69
N VAL A 603 1.71 -2.89 -13.58
CA VAL A 603 0.48 -2.53 -12.87
C VAL A 603 0.43 -1.02 -12.63
N ILE A 604 -0.77 -0.45 -12.63
CA ILE A 604 -1.03 0.95 -12.25
C ILE A 604 -1.55 0.98 -10.82
N SER A 605 -0.86 1.71 -9.95
CA SER A 605 -1.26 1.93 -8.56
C SER A 605 -1.55 3.41 -8.29
N GLY A 606 -2.53 3.68 -7.40
CA GLY A 606 -2.94 5.03 -7.00
C GLY A 606 -4.09 5.58 -7.84
N ASN A 607 -4.05 6.86 -8.15
CA ASN A 607 -5.07 7.56 -8.93
C ASN A 607 -5.05 7.11 -10.40
N THR A 608 -6.09 6.40 -10.85
CA THR A 608 -6.20 5.89 -12.23
C THR A 608 -6.90 6.85 -13.20
N LEU A 609 -7.32 8.03 -12.78
CA LEU A 609 -8.00 8.99 -13.63
C LEU A 609 -7.14 9.40 -14.83
N ALA A 610 -7.79 9.82 -15.91
CA ALA A 610 -7.09 10.38 -17.07
C ALA A 610 -6.23 11.57 -16.64
N LEU A 611 -5.11 11.74 -17.33
CA LEU A 611 -4.37 13.00 -17.25
C LEU A 611 -5.29 14.12 -17.74
N SER A 612 -5.30 15.29 -17.08
CA SER A 612 -6.16 16.40 -17.51
C SER A 612 -5.75 16.84 -18.93
N LEU A 613 -6.71 17.00 -19.82
CA LEU A 613 -6.41 17.55 -21.14
C LEU A 613 -5.93 19.01 -21.00
N PRO A 614 -4.93 19.44 -21.78
CA PRO A 614 -4.52 20.84 -21.74
C PRO A 614 -5.74 21.74 -22.03
N TYR A 615 -5.87 22.81 -21.28
CA TYR A 615 -7.02 23.76 -21.27
C TYR A 615 -7.42 24.33 -22.64
N ASN A 616 -6.65 24.06 -23.69
CA ASN A 616 -6.84 24.63 -25.02
C ASN A 616 -8.18 24.29 -25.69
N TRP A 617 -8.78 23.13 -25.42
CA TRP A 617 -10.06 22.75 -26.02
C TRP A 617 -11.26 23.48 -25.37
N ILE A 618 -11.17 23.86 -24.10
CA ILE A 618 -12.20 24.66 -23.42
C ILE A 618 -12.26 26.05 -24.06
N TRP A 619 -11.12 26.63 -24.39
CA TRP A 619 -11.06 27.87 -25.13
C TRP A 619 -11.65 27.73 -26.54
N PHE A 620 -11.42 26.62 -27.24
CA PHE A 620 -12.05 26.35 -28.54
C PHE A 620 -13.57 26.23 -28.41
N ILE A 621 -14.09 25.54 -27.40
CA ILE A 621 -15.54 25.48 -27.14
C ILE A 621 -16.10 26.85 -26.79
N LEU A 622 -15.45 27.62 -25.91
CA LEU A 622 -15.88 28.95 -25.53
C LEU A 622 -15.86 29.91 -26.73
N VAL A 623 -14.81 29.91 -27.52
CA VAL A 623 -14.71 30.72 -28.75
C VAL A 623 -15.80 30.31 -29.75
N THR A 624 -16.03 29.02 -29.96
CA THR A 624 -17.08 28.49 -30.84
C THR A 624 -18.47 28.90 -30.34
N LEU A 625 -18.71 28.83 -29.03
CA LEU A 625 -19.96 29.25 -28.42
C LEU A 625 -20.19 30.77 -28.58
N VAL A 626 -19.15 31.58 -28.38
CA VAL A 626 -19.19 33.04 -28.59
C VAL A 626 -19.50 33.38 -30.05
N VAL A 627 -18.86 32.68 -31.00
CA VAL A 627 -19.10 32.87 -32.44
C VAL A 627 -20.53 32.47 -32.80
N LEU A 628 -21.05 31.34 -32.29
CA LEU A 628 -22.42 30.89 -32.52
C LEU A 628 -23.46 31.83 -31.93
N VAL A 629 -23.24 32.33 -30.71
CA VAL A 629 -24.13 33.30 -30.06
C VAL A 629 -24.09 34.63 -30.78
N SER A 630 -22.93 35.12 -31.17
CA SER A 630 -22.75 36.34 -31.92
C SER A 630 -23.41 36.26 -33.32
N GLY A 631 -23.26 35.12 -33.98
CA GLY A 631 -23.93 34.83 -35.26
C GLY A 631 -25.44 34.79 -35.12
N TYR A 632 -25.95 34.11 -34.07
CA TYR A 632 -27.41 34.09 -33.77
C TYR A 632 -27.97 35.47 -33.49
N LEU A 633 -27.29 36.28 -32.69
CA LEU A 633 -27.71 37.65 -32.39
C LEU A 633 -27.68 38.52 -33.66
N TYR A 634 -26.66 38.40 -34.50
CA TYR A 634 -26.58 39.12 -35.77
C TYR A 634 -27.75 38.77 -36.73
N PHE A 635 -28.07 37.48 -36.88
CA PHE A 635 -29.21 37.06 -37.69
C PHE A 635 -30.57 37.46 -37.11
N LYS A 636 -30.72 37.51 -35.78
CA LYS A 636 -31.94 37.96 -35.09
C LYS A 636 -32.16 39.45 -35.28
N THR A 637 -31.12 40.28 -35.21
CA THR A 637 -31.21 41.71 -35.44
C THR A 637 -31.53 42.04 -36.90
N LYS A 638 -31.05 41.26 -37.85
CA LYS A 638 -31.31 41.42 -39.29
C LYS A 638 -32.74 41.02 -39.68
N LYS A 639 -33.40 40.10 -38.96
CA LYS A 639 -34.80 39.70 -39.15
C LYS A 639 -35.83 40.67 -38.50
N GLY A 640 -35.38 41.60 -37.65
CA GLY A 640 -36.23 42.59 -37.00
C GLY A 640 -36.29 43.94 -37.72
N VAL A 641 -35.68 44.07 -38.91
CA VAL A 641 -35.62 45.33 -39.69
C VAL A 641 -36.31 45.19 -41.06
N ASN A 642 -37.11 44.13 -41.27
CA ASN A 642 -38.01 44.01 -42.42
C ASN A 642 -39.47 44.01 -41.96
#